data_982ccfd023c3c29876f2576f9463c190
#
_entry.id   982ccfd023c3c29876f2576f9463c190
#
_cell.length_a   1.000
_cell.length_b   1.000
_cell.length_c   1.000
_cell.angle_alpha   90.00
_cell.angle_beta   90.00
_cell.angle_gamma   90.00
#
_symmetry.space_group_name_H-M   'P 1'
#
loop_
_entity.id
_entity.type
_entity.pdbx_description
1 polymer ?
#
loop_
_entity_poly.entity_id
_entity_poly.type
_entity_poly.pdbx_seq_one_letter_code
_entity_poly.pdbx_strand_id
1 'polypeptide(L)'
;MVSKKEKSVVLIDGHSLAYRSFYAFIRNPLRNSKGQNTSAIFGFVNSLRKILNKFSPQYMAVIFDSGKETFRHKLYEEYKKERPETPGDLVSQLPLIKEVVSAYGIKVLEKEGFEADDILATIAKRLAKKGTKVYIVTSDKDLFQIIDENIFIYDVYKDIIYDKEKTKEKYGINDPSLMRDLLALAGDAIDNIPGVPGIGLKRALDIIHRYSSFEEALEKDERLKEHRQLAEISRILATIKTDVKTKIGLKELQIRKKSIPKLIKIFQELEFSSFLKELSTDMPKTVYQEPLFKDKAHIALKRKGIWGFKFSNQTLFVCDGEVDKKITDKDKIKEFLNSSEFKVGFDIKSQMHKLKEFGCELALPYFDTQIAAWLLDPTRKRYEFSDLMLHNFKLMPKMVSDTEQARLNLMLFQKLEPEILTFGLDKILYEIEMPLIKILYEMEERGVKIDTGLFKRLSTEIEIEKIKLKKSIYQQAGVEFNINSPQQLAKVLFEKLKLPKTKKTKTGFSTDSSVLAELAGSAPIVRDILRYREITKLQTTYLTPMQGLIKHETGRIHCQFNQTGTATGRLSSSNPNLQNIPIKGELGKKIREGFIAEPENLLISADYSQIELRILAYISNDEKLKEAFINNEDIHLQTATMVFNKPKDKVTNDERQIAKMVNYGLIYGLSDYGLASSLGISNEEARNIIDEFLGIYFQVAEWRQKIIEQTKETGYGKTIFGRIRPFPGIFAQNRTIYESTVRAAINHPIQGSAADIIKKAMIEIDQEMKNKNFCGGMIIQVHDELLFEVEKNRIKEAQMLIKEIMSKNYLDDVPLVVNIGIGENWAVAHETAK
;
A
#
# COMPACT_ATOMS: atom_id res chain seq x y z
N MET A 1 -29.26 -39.74 11.30
CA MET A 1 -30.22 -38.64 11.48
C MET A 1 -29.62 -37.38 10.90
N VAL A 2 -30.06 -36.93 9.72
CA VAL A 2 -29.62 -35.66 9.10
C VAL A 2 -30.25 -34.56 9.93
N SER A 3 -29.44 -33.78 10.65
CA SER A 3 -29.91 -32.58 11.38
C SER A 3 -30.61 -31.67 10.40
N LYS A 4 -31.89 -31.38 10.61
CA LYS A 4 -32.60 -30.34 9.86
C LYS A 4 -31.82 -29.03 10.07
N LYS A 5 -31.05 -28.57 9.06
CA LYS A 5 -30.44 -27.23 9.04
C LYS A 5 -31.55 -26.22 9.32
N GLU A 6 -31.49 -25.52 10.43
CA GLU A 6 -32.44 -24.45 10.77
C GLU A 6 -32.51 -23.45 9.61
N LYS A 7 -33.71 -23.13 9.15
CA LYS A 7 -33.92 -22.17 8.07
C LYS A 7 -33.56 -20.79 8.58
N SER A 8 -32.52 -20.19 8.02
CA SER A 8 -32.12 -18.82 8.33
C SER A 8 -32.21 -17.93 7.08
N VAL A 9 -32.49 -16.66 7.29
CA VAL A 9 -32.58 -15.63 6.26
C VAL A 9 -31.62 -14.49 6.61
N VAL A 10 -30.92 -13.95 5.62
CA VAL A 10 -30.08 -12.75 5.76
C VAL A 10 -30.70 -11.60 4.97
N LEU A 11 -30.98 -10.50 5.64
CA LEU A 11 -31.47 -9.27 5.05
C LEU A 11 -30.42 -8.19 5.21
N ILE A 12 -30.04 -7.50 4.14
CA ILE A 12 -29.00 -6.47 4.17
C ILE A 12 -29.62 -5.11 3.93
N ASP A 13 -29.32 -4.15 4.79
CA ASP A 13 -29.49 -2.73 4.54
C ASP A 13 -28.42 -2.26 3.52
N GLY A 14 -28.90 -2.05 2.29
CA GLY A 14 -28.04 -1.75 1.15
C GLY A 14 -27.38 -0.37 1.23
N HIS A 15 -28.11 0.64 1.69
CA HIS A 15 -27.56 2.00 1.83
C HIS A 15 -26.55 2.07 2.97
N SER A 16 -26.89 1.59 4.16
CA SER A 16 -25.96 1.56 5.30
C SER A 16 -24.65 0.85 4.95
N LEU A 17 -24.72 -0.30 4.27
CA LEU A 17 -23.55 -1.03 3.84
C LEU A 17 -22.72 -0.29 2.77
N ALA A 18 -23.40 0.36 1.79
CA ALA A 18 -22.74 1.13 0.73
C ALA A 18 -22.04 2.38 1.28
N TYR A 19 -22.70 3.13 2.16
CA TYR A 19 -22.13 4.30 2.84
C TYR A 19 -20.89 3.92 3.64
N ARG A 20 -20.95 2.91 4.49
CA ARG A 20 -19.79 2.47 5.28
C ARG A 20 -18.64 1.97 4.40
N SER A 21 -18.95 1.28 3.31
CA SER A 21 -17.98 0.85 2.32
C SER A 21 -17.28 2.02 1.64
N PHE A 22 -18.02 3.08 1.28
CA PHE A 22 -17.47 4.30 0.69
C PHE A 22 -16.53 5.03 1.67
N TYR A 23 -17.01 5.29 2.89
CA TYR A 23 -16.24 6.03 3.90
C TYR A 23 -15.04 5.26 4.45
N ALA A 24 -15.01 3.94 4.34
CA ALA A 24 -13.83 3.15 4.68
C ALA A 24 -12.60 3.52 3.83
N PHE A 25 -12.83 3.98 2.60
CA PHE A 25 -11.78 4.38 1.65
C PHE A 25 -11.68 5.89 1.44
N ILE A 26 -12.35 6.71 2.24
CA ILE A 26 -12.42 8.17 2.02
C ILE A 26 -11.04 8.85 1.98
N ARG A 27 -10.06 8.33 2.72
CA ARG A 27 -8.68 8.84 2.73
C ARG A 27 -7.84 8.38 1.54
N ASN A 28 -8.10 7.18 1.03
CA ASN A 28 -7.40 6.56 -0.09
C ASN A 28 -8.43 5.93 -1.03
N PRO A 29 -9.14 6.74 -1.85
CA PRO A 29 -10.15 6.22 -2.74
C PRO A 29 -9.56 5.26 -3.78
N LEU A 30 -10.26 4.16 -4.01
CA LEU A 30 -9.93 3.25 -5.09
C LEU A 30 -10.49 3.82 -6.40
N ARG A 31 -9.63 3.93 -7.40
CA ARG A 31 -10.02 4.39 -8.74
C ARG A 31 -9.57 3.39 -9.79
N ASN A 32 -10.38 3.19 -10.82
CA ASN A 32 -9.96 2.44 -12.00
C ASN A 32 -9.11 3.32 -12.94
N SER A 33 -8.58 2.75 -14.02
CA SER A 33 -7.75 3.46 -15.01
C SER A 33 -8.44 4.66 -15.69
N LYS A 34 -9.77 4.71 -15.65
CA LYS A 34 -10.59 5.83 -16.15
C LYS A 34 -10.81 6.93 -15.12
N GLY A 35 -10.17 6.82 -13.95
CA GLY A 35 -10.32 7.77 -12.84
C GLY A 35 -11.63 7.64 -12.04
N GLN A 36 -12.51 6.70 -12.39
CA GLN A 36 -13.79 6.47 -11.71
C GLN A 36 -13.55 5.93 -10.30
N ASN A 37 -14.20 6.51 -9.29
CA ASN A 37 -14.16 6.00 -7.92
C ASN A 37 -14.94 4.68 -7.82
N THR A 38 -14.28 3.63 -7.32
CA THR A 38 -14.84 2.28 -7.20
C THR A 38 -14.89 1.78 -5.75
N SER A 39 -14.60 2.67 -4.79
CA SER A 39 -14.42 2.34 -3.37
C SER A 39 -15.64 1.70 -2.73
N ALA A 40 -16.85 2.26 -2.99
CA ALA A 40 -18.08 1.75 -2.40
C ALA A 40 -18.39 0.34 -2.90
N ILE A 41 -18.27 0.09 -4.21
CA ILE A 41 -18.54 -1.21 -4.82
C ILE A 41 -17.54 -2.24 -4.27
N PHE A 42 -16.26 -1.91 -4.22
CA PHE A 42 -15.21 -2.80 -3.72
C PHE A 42 -15.46 -3.21 -2.26
N GLY A 43 -15.73 -2.23 -1.39
CA GLY A 43 -16.03 -2.48 0.02
C GLY A 43 -17.33 -3.25 0.22
N PHE A 44 -18.36 -2.95 -0.58
CA PHE A 44 -19.65 -3.65 -0.55
C PHE A 44 -19.48 -5.13 -0.92
N VAL A 45 -18.79 -5.42 -2.02
CA VAL A 45 -18.54 -6.80 -2.47
C VAL A 45 -17.73 -7.59 -1.44
N ASN A 46 -16.71 -6.99 -0.83
CA ASN A 46 -15.95 -7.63 0.25
C ASN A 46 -16.84 -7.97 1.44
N SER A 47 -17.70 -7.05 1.86
CA SER A 47 -18.65 -7.27 2.96
C SER A 47 -19.67 -8.35 2.60
N LEU A 48 -20.22 -8.32 1.38
CA LEU A 48 -21.15 -9.32 0.87
C LEU A 48 -20.54 -10.72 0.91
N ARG A 49 -19.28 -10.85 0.46
CA ARG A 49 -18.53 -12.12 0.51
C ARG A 49 -18.31 -12.62 1.94
N LYS A 50 -17.95 -11.73 2.86
CA LYS A 50 -17.82 -12.07 4.29
C LYS A 50 -19.12 -12.61 4.85
N ILE A 51 -20.26 -11.99 4.51
CA ILE A 51 -21.60 -12.41 4.91
C ILE A 51 -21.95 -13.79 4.33
N LEU A 52 -21.73 -13.97 3.01
CA LEU A 52 -21.99 -15.25 2.34
C LEU A 52 -21.16 -16.38 2.94
N ASN A 53 -19.87 -16.14 3.24
CA ASN A 53 -19.01 -17.15 3.86
C ASN A 53 -19.42 -17.47 5.30
N LYS A 54 -19.80 -16.47 6.10
CA LYS A 54 -20.16 -16.66 7.51
C LYS A 54 -21.48 -17.42 7.68
N PHE A 55 -22.50 -17.04 6.94
CA PHE A 55 -23.85 -17.58 7.12
C PHE A 55 -24.19 -18.71 6.13
N SER A 56 -23.50 -18.79 5.01
CA SER A 56 -23.84 -19.72 3.90
C SER A 56 -25.36 -19.78 3.63
N PRO A 57 -26.04 -18.60 3.44
CA PRO A 57 -27.50 -18.51 3.48
C PRO A 57 -28.12 -19.11 2.22
N GLN A 58 -29.28 -19.76 2.39
CA GLN A 58 -30.11 -20.15 1.26
C GLN A 58 -31.07 -19.03 0.82
N TYR A 59 -31.37 -18.08 1.72
CA TYR A 59 -32.33 -17.00 1.53
C TYR A 59 -31.70 -15.68 1.90
N MET A 60 -31.72 -14.73 0.97
CA MET A 60 -31.09 -13.43 1.16
C MET A 60 -31.75 -12.35 0.30
N ALA A 61 -31.78 -11.14 0.81
CA ALA A 61 -32.12 -9.94 0.03
C ALA A 61 -31.28 -8.75 0.49
N VAL A 62 -31.08 -7.80 -0.42
CA VAL A 62 -30.54 -6.48 -0.13
C VAL A 62 -31.64 -5.45 -0.41
N ILE A 63 -31.89 -4.60 0.56
CA ILE A 63 -32.96 -3.63 0.54
C ILE A 63 -32.35 -2.23 0.42
N PHE A 64 -32.87 -1.42 -0.50
CA PHE A 64 -32.45 -0.03 -0.71
C PHE A 64 -33.62 0.92 -0.54
N ASP A 65 -33.32 2.18 -0.20
CA ASP A 65 -34.33 3.26 -0.26
C ASP A 65 -34.64 3.61 -1.71
N SER A 66 -35.89 3.98 -1.97
CA SER A 66 -36.32 4.36 -3.33
C SER A 66 -35.91 5.76 -3.77
N GLY A 67 -35.31 6.56 -2.86
CA GLY A 67 -34.93 7.95 -3.12
C GLY A 67 -36.10 8.92 -3.25
N LYS A 68 -37.34 8.49 -2.96
CA LYS A 68 -38.55 9.31 -2.97
C LYS A 68 -38.99 9.63 -1.56
N GLU A 69 -39.83 10.70 -1.44
CA GLU A 69 -40.43 11.09 -0.16
C GLU A 69 -41.17 9.93 0.49
N THR A 70 -41.02 9.83 1.81
CA THR A 70 -41.68 8.82 2.63
C THR A 70 -42.81 9.44 3.45
N PHE A 71 -43.64 8.62 4.11
CA PHE A 71 -44.65 9.10 5.00
C PHE A 71 -44.11 9.97 6.16
N ARG A 72 -42.84 9.79 6.58
CA ARG A 72 -42.20 10.60 7.63
C ARG A 72 -41.97 12.03 7.17
N HIS A 73 -41.54 12.25 5.91
CA HIS A 73 -41.37 13.57 5.33
C HIS A 73 -42.73 14.32 5.27
N LYS A 74 -43.82 13.60 4.95
CA LYS A 74 -45.19 14.19 4.94
C LYS A 74 -45.68 14.54 6.33
N LEU A 75 -45.23 13.83 7.36
CA LEU A 75 -45.61 14.07 8.76
C LEU A 75 -44.81 15.23 9.38
N TYR A 76 -43.56 15.35 9.03
CA TYR A 76 -42.62 16.34 9.59
C TYR A 76 -41.64 16.79 8.52
N GLU A 77 -41.82 18.02 8.01
CA GLU A 77 -41.05 18.56 6.89
C GLU A 77 -39.53 18.65 7.17
N GLU A 78 -39.19 18.85 8.45
CA GLU A 78 -37.77 18.95 8.86
C GLU A 78 -37.06 17.58 8.96
N TYR A 79 -37.80 16.46 8.79
CA TYR A 79 -37.24 15.11 8.88
C TYR A 79 -36.16 14.91 7.84
N LYS A 80 -34.94 14.56 8.30
CA LYS A 80 -33.71 14.34 7.48
C LYS A 80 -33.26 15.57 6.64
N LYS A 81 -33.78 16.76 6.84
CA LYS A 81 -33.51 17.98 6.06
C LYS A 81 -32.06 18.46 6.21
N GLU A 82 -31.47 18.29 7.40
CA GLU A 82 -30.06 18.65 7.69
C GLU A 82 -29.05 17.57 7.31
N ARG A 83 -29.51 16.44 6.76
CA ARG A 83 -28.60 15.38 6.30
C ARG A 83 -27.74 15.91 5.15
N PRO A 84 -26.38 15.77 5.22
CA PRO A 84 -25.53 16.13 4.11
C PRO A 84 -25.92 15.36 2.85
N GLU A 85 -25.87 16.01 1.71
CA GLU A 85 -26.11 15.36 0.42
C GLU A 85 -25.20 14.14 0.24
N THR A 86 -25.75 13.09 -0.35
CA THR A 86 -24.96 11.90 -0.67
C THR A 86 -23.87 12.27 -1.67
N PRO A 87 -22.58 11.98 -1.38
CA PRO A 87 -21.50 12.29 -2.29
C PRO A 87 -21.77 11.77 -3.71
N GLY A 88 -21.57 12.61 -4.74
CA GLY A 88 -21.81 12.23 -6.13
C GLY A 88 -21.05 10.96 -6.55
N ASP A 89 -19.82 10.78 -6.06
CA ASP A 89 -19.03 9.54 -6.23
C ASP A 89 -19.71 8.29 -5.65
N LEU A 90 -20.52 8.40 -4.60
CA LEU A 90 -21.28 7.28 -4.06
C LEU A 90 -22.59 7.06 -4.86
N VAL A 91 -23.28 8.14 -5.20
CA VAL A 91 -24.53 8.07 -6.00
C VAL A 91 -24.27 7.33 -7.31
N SER A 92 -23.17 7.64 -7.99
CA SER A 92 -22.78 6.98 -9.26
C SER A 92 -22.50 5.47 -9.12
N GLN A 93 -22.16 4.99 -7.92
CA GLN A 93 -21.85 3.58 -7.67
C GLN A 93 -23.07 2.75 -7.23
N LEU A 94 -24.13 3.35 -6.71
CA LEU A 94 -25.32 2.62 -6.23
C LEU A 94 -25.98 1.73 -7.30
N PRO A 95 -26.18 2.19 -8.56
CA PRO A 95 -26.74 1.32 -9.62
C PRO A 95 -25.89 0.08 -9.88
N LEU A 96 -24.55 0.24 -9.92
CA LEU A 96 -23.61 -0.86 -10.12
C LEU A 96 -23.60 -1.84 -8.93
N ILE A 97 -23.75 -1.36 -7.70
CA ILE A 97 -23.91 -2.21 -6.50
C ILE A 97 -25.14 -3.08 -6.64
N LYS A 98 -26.29 -2.51 -7.04
CA LYS A 98 -27.55 -3.25 -7.28
C LYS A 98 -27.39 -4.30 -8.38
N GLU A 99 -26.65 -3.97 -9.44
CA GLU A 99 -26.35 -4.89 -10.53
C GLU A 99 -25.47 -6.05 -10.08
N VAL A 100 -24.42 -5.79 -9.30
CA VAL A 100 -23.56 -6.82 -8.69
C VAL A 100 -24.38 -7.74 -7.78
N VAL A 101 -25.20 -7.20 -6.88
CA VAL A 101 -26.07 -7.99 -5.99
C VAL A 101 -26.97 -8.92 -6.80
N SER A 102 -27.61 -8.37 -7.85
CA SER A 102 -28.48 -9.16 -8.76
C SER A 102 -27.69 -10.25 -9.49
N ALA A 103 -26.44 -9.96 -9.88
CA ALA A 103 -25.56 -10.93 -10.55
C ALA A 103 -25.07 -12.04 -9.59
N TYR A 104 -24.99 -11.77 -8.28
CA TYR A 104 -24.80 -12.81 -7.25
C TYR A 104 -26.06 -13.72 -7.05
N GLY A 105 -27.15 -13.45 -7.76
CA GLY A 105 -28.43 -14.16 -7.63
C GLY A 105 -29.25 -13.76 -6.41
N ILE A 106 -28.89 -12.62 -5.77
CA ILE A 106 -29.52 -12.11 -4.57
C ILE A 106 -30.62 -11.11 -4.97
N LYS A 107 -31.77 -11.16 -4.29
CA LYS A 107 -32.88 -10.28 -4.56
C LYS A 107 -32.60 -8.87 -4.08
N VAL A 108 -32.75 -7.89 -4.97
CA VAL A 108 -32.77 -6.45 -4.65
C VAL A 108 -34.22 -6.03 -4.44
N LEU A 109 -34.48 -5.26 -3.38
CA LEU A 109 -35.80 -4.76 -3.03
C LEU A 109 -35.75 -3.24 -2.78
N GLU A 110 -36.76 -2.56 -3.30
CA GLU A 110 -37.05 -1.14 -3.08
C GLU A 110 -38.57 -0.94 -3.06
N LYS A 111 -39.06 0.03 -2.32
CA LYS A 111 -40.51 0.37 -2.33
C LYS A 111 -40.72 1.85 -2.08
N GLU A 112 -41.44 2.50 -2.99
CA GLU A 112 -41.77 3.91 -2.89
C GLU A 112 -42.65 4.18 -1.66
N GLY A 113 -42.45 5.32 -1.02
CA GLY A 113 -43.18 5.80 0.13
C GLY A 113 -42.76 5.22 1.49
N PHE A 114 -41.75 4.28 1.48
CA PHE A 114 -41.22 3.65 2.69
C PHE A 114 -39.69 3.65 2.65
N GLU A 115 -39.09 3.67 3.80
CA GLU A 115 -37.64 3.51 3.96
C GLU A 115 -37.24 2.03 3.91
N ALA A 116 -35.95 1.76 3.61
CA ALA A 116 -35.44 0.39 3.61
C ALA A 116 -35.67 -0.33 4.94
N ASP A 117 -35.57 0.39 6.06
CA ASP A 117 -35.77 -0.14 7.42
C ASP A 117 -37.19 -0.65 7.65
N ASP A 118 -38.23 0.03 7.10
CA ASP A 118 -39.63 -0.39 7.21
C ASP A 118 -39.84 -1.72 6.45
N ILE A 119 -39.21 -1.87 5.31
CA ILE A 119 -39.29 -3.09 4.48
C ILE A 119 -38.53 -4.24 5.16
N LEU A 120 -37.31 -3.97 5.65
CA LEU A 120 -36.47 -4.92 6.41
C LEU A 120 -37.27 -5.46 7.63
N ALA A 121 -37.77 -4.55 8.45
CA ALA A 121 -38.51 -4.89 9.65
C ALA A 121 -39.79 -5.68 9.35
N THR A 122 -40.53 -5.29 8.32
CA THR A 122 -41.77 -5.99 7.91
C THR A 122 -41.49 -7.42 7.49
N ILE A 123 -40.44 -7.64 6.68
CA ILE A 123 -40.08 -8.98 6.22
C ILE A 123 -39.55 -9.80 7.41
N ALA A 124 -38.64 -9.21 8.23
CA ALA A 124 -38.06 -9.88 9.38
C ALA A 124 -39.13 -10.37 10.38
N LYS A 125 -40.01 -9.48 10.83
CA LYS A 125 -41.10 -9.83 11.77
C LYS A 125 -42.04 -10.91 11.23
N ARG A 126 -42.38 -10.83 9.93
CA ARG A 126 -43.26 -11.83 9.30
C ARG A 126 -42.59 -13.20 9.21
N LEU A 127 -41.31 -13.30 8.95
CA LEU A 127 -40.56 -14.56 8.87
C LEU A 127 -40.28 -15.11 10.27
N ALA A 128 -39.92 -14.24 11.23
CA ALA A 128 -39.68 -14.63 12.62
C ALA A 128 -40.94 -15.22 13.28
N LYS A 129 -42.13 -14.68 13.02
CA LYS A 129 -43.40 -15.28 13.46
C LYS A 129 -43.63 -16.72 12.97
N LYS A 130 -42.98 -17.14 11.89
CA LYS A 130 -43.02 -18.52 11.34
C LYS A 130 -41.85 -19.40 11.85
N GLY A 131 -41.10 -18.95 12.87
CA GLY A 131 -39.99 -19.66 13.47
C GLY A 131 -38.69 -19.63 12.63
N THR A 132 -38.56 -18.70 11.67
CA THR A 132 -37.34 -18.54 10.85
C THR A 132 -36.39 -17.56 11.53
N LYS A 133 -35.12 -17.96 11.71
CA LYS A 133 -34.07 -17.03 12.21
C LYS A 133 -33.72 -16.01 11.13
N VAL A 134 -33.75 -14.74 11.48
CA VAL A 134 -33.49 -13.63 10.58
C VAL A 134 -32.28 -12.84 11.08
N TYR A 135 -31.24 -12.70 10.25
CA TYR A 135 -30.10 -11.86 10.51
C TYR A 135 -30.19 -10.61 9.65
N ILE A 136 -30.31 -9.44 10.26
CA ILE A 136 -30.30 -8.15 9.58
C ILE A 136 -28.89 -7.59 9.63
N VAL A 137 -28.31 -7.33 8.47
CA VAL A 137 -26.96 -6.75 8.35
C VAL A 137 -27.10 -5.24 8.21
N THR A 138 -26.87 -4.53 9.28
CA THR A 138 -26.90 -3.07 9.34
C THR A 138 -26.01 -2.53 10.45
N SER A 139 -25.70 -1.24 10.39
CA SER A 139 -25.11 -0.48 11.49
C SER A 139 -26.09 0.52 12.08
N ASP A 140 -27.30 0.59 11.54
CA ASP A 140 -28.32 1.52 11.99
C ASP A 140 -28.85 1.10 13.37
N LYS A 141 -28.86 2.07 14.31
CA LYS A 141 -29.31 1.85 15.67
C LYS A 141 -30.82 1.69 15.76
N ASP A 142 -31.55 2.23 14.80
CA ASP A 142 -33.01 2.24 14.82
C ASP A 142 -33.57 0.83 14.63
N LEU A 143 -32.92 0.00 13.82
CA LEU A 143 -33.30 -1.39 13.61
C LEU A 143 -33.13 -2.30 14.85
N PHE A 144 -32.43 -1.82 15.91
CA PHE A 144 -32.34 -2.62 17.15
C PHE A 144 -33.70 -2.77 17.86
N GLN A 145 -34.68 -1.85 17.62
CA GLN A 145 -36.02 -1.94 18.21
C GLN A 145 -36.81 -3.19 17.80
N ILE A 146 -36.42 -3.86 16.72
CA ILE A 146 -37.15 -5.04 16.21
C ILE A 146 -36.55 -6.38 16.61
N ILE A 147 -35.40 -6.38 17.33
CA ILE A 147 -34.78 -7.61 17.81
C ILE A 147 -35.71 -8.40 18.69
N ASP A 148 -35.79 -9.72 18.45
CA ASP A 148 -36.57 -10.66 19.28
C ASP A 148 -35.86 -12.03 19.34
N GLU A 149 -36.55 -13.11 19.71
CA GLU A 149 -35.99 -14.47 19.82
C GLU A 149 -35.45 -15.01 18.49
N ASN A 150 -35.97 -14.52 17.35
CA ASN A 150 -35.63 -15.00 16.02
C ASN A 150 -35.03 -13.89 15.10
N ILE A 151 -34.90 -12.65 15.59
CA ILE A 151 -34.35 -11.54 14.82
C ILE A 151 -33.08 -11.04 15.50
N PHE A 152 -31.98 -11.01 14.73
CA PHE A 152 -30.65 -10.61 15.15
C PHE A 152 -30.10 -9.50 14.27
N ILE A 153 -29.33 -8.57 14.82
CA ILE A 153 -28.57 -7.58 14.05
C ILE A 153 -27.10 -8.04 13.93
N TYR A 154 -26.55 -8.02 12.73
CA TYR A 154 -25.17 -8.31 12.48
C TYR A 154 -24.39 -7.08 11.98
N ASP A 155 -23.44 -6.63 12.78
CA ASP A 155 -22.46 -5.61 12.36
C ASP A 155 -21.28 -6.32 11.68
N VAL A 156 -21.24 -6.26 10.34
CA VAL A 156 -20.23 -6.94 9.51
C VAL A 156 -18.81 -6.41 9.74
N TYR A 157 -18.66 -5.14 10.14
CA TYR A 157 -17.35 -4.51 10.36
C TYR A 157 -16.75 -4.86 11.71
N LYS A 158 -17.60 -4.97 12.75
CA LYS A 158 -17.18 -5.39 14.09
C LYS A 158 -17.18 -6.91 14.27
N ASP A 159 -17.82 -7.62 13.33
CA ASP A 159 -18.07 -9.06 13.38
C ASP A 159 -18.88 -9.50 14.61
N ILE A 160 -19.86 -8.69 15.01
CA ILE A 160 -20.69 -8.92 16.20
C ILE A 160 -22.14 -9.18 15.78
N ILE A 161 -22.73 -10.24 16.34
CA ILE A 161 -24.17 -10.50 16.27
C ILE A 161 -24.77 -10.01 17.57
N TYR A 162 -25.76 -9.10 17.48
CA TYR A 162 -26.56 -8.58 18.59
C TYR A 162 -27.87 -9.35 18.69
N ASP A 163 -28.10 -9.91 19.84
CA ASP A 163 -29.34 -10.49 20.33
C ASP A 163 -29.97 -9.56 21.39
N LYS A 164 -30.99 -10.01 22.10
CA LYS A 164 -31.62 -9.24 23.16
C LYS A 164 -30.64 -8.85 24.25
N GLU A 165 -29.82 -9.79 24.74
CA GLU A 165 -28.91 -9.56 25.85
C GLU A 165 -27.80 -8.56 25.50
N LYS A 166 -27.13 -8.76 24.38
CA LYS A 166 -26.11 -7.79 23.91
C LYS A 166 -26.69 -6.42 23.58
N THR A 167 -27.97 -6.35 23.20
CA THR A 167 -28.64 -5.07 22.97
C THR A 167 -28.88 -4.34 24.28
N LYS A 168 -29.34 -5.05 25.31
CA LYS A 168 -29.47 -4.52 26.66
C LYS A 168 -28.14 -3.99 27.21
N GLU A 169 -27.08 -4.78 27.11
CA GLU A 169 -25.72 -4.35 27.52
C GLU A 169 -25.26 -3.09 26.79
N LYS A 170 -25.50 -3.03 25.48
CA LYS A 170 -25.02 -1.92 24.64
C LYS A 170 -25.73 -0.60 24.89
N TYR A 171 -27.04 -0.63 25.09
CA TYR A 171 -27.87 0.56 25.17
C TYR A 171 -28.43 0.83 26.57
N GLY A 172 -28.27 -0.09 27.51
CA GLY A 172 -28.77 0.06 28.88
C GLY A 172 -30.29 -0.04 28.99
N ILE A 173 -30.96 -0.71 28.05
CA ILE A 173 -32.40 -0.89 28.01
C ILE A 173 -32.82 -2.30 28.45
N ASN A 174 -33.98 -2.46 29.07
CA ASN A 174 -34.44 -3.78 29.56
C ASN A 174 -35.02 -4.66 28.45
N ASP A 175 -35.57 -4.06 27.40
CA ASP A 175 -36.05 -4.77 26.20
C ASP A 175 -35.71 -3.98 24.94
N PRO A 176 -35.31 -4.64 23.83
CA PRO A 176 -34.99 -3.98 22.58
C PRO A 176 -36.07 -3.07 22.00
N SER A 177 -37.36 -3.37 22.22
CA SER A 177 -38.50 -2.55 21.78
C SER A 177 -38.48 -1.14 22.37
N LEU A 178 -37.86 -0.96 23.54
CA LEU A 178 -37.73 0.34 24.20
C LEU A 178 -36.75 1.27 23.47
N MET A 179 -35.97 0.76 22.51
CA MET A 179 -35.08 1.57 21.65
C MET A 179 -35.86 2.67 20.93
N ARG A 180 -37.08 2.37 20.47
CA ARG A 180 -38.00 3.33 19.87
C ARG A 180 -38.32 4.49 20.83
N ASP A 181 -38.66 4.16 22.08
CA ASP A 181 -39.05 5.14 23.08
C ASP A 181 -37.81 5.94 23.56
N LEU A 182 -36.63 5.30 23.61
CA LEU A 182 -35.37 5.97 23.90
C LEU A 182 -35.04 7.05 22.84
N LEU A 183 -35.19 6.75 21.56
CA LEU A 183 -34.96 7.68 20.46
C LEU A 183 -36.04 8.76 20.41
N ALA A 184 -37.30 8.43 20.74
CA ALA A 184 -38.38 9.38 20.80
C ALA A 184 -38.17 10.45 21.88
N LEU A 185 -37.60 10.08 23.02
CA LEU A 185 -37.31 10.99 24.13
C LEU A 185 -36.01 11.79 23.93
N ALA A 186 -34.95 11.11 23.54
CA ALA A 186 -33.62 11.73 23.40
C ALA A 186 -33.44 12.51 22.10
N GLY A 187 -34.26 12.23 21.09
CA GLY A 187 -34.12 12.74 19.73
C GLY A 187 -32.98 12.08 18.96
N ASP A 188 -32.87 12.39 17.67
CA ASP A 188 -31.78 12.02 16.80
C ASP A 188 -31.38 13.18 15.89
N ALA A 189 -30.21 13.75 16.12
CA ALA A 189 -29.71 14.87 15.33
C ALA A 189 -29.39 14.49 13.87
N ILE A 190 -29.09 13.20 13.58
CA ILE A 190 -28.78 12.76 12.21
C ILE A 190 -30.05 12.72 11.35
N ASP A 191 -31.15 12.27 11.93
CA ASP A 191 -32.47 12.15 11.24
C ASP A 191 -33.39 13.32 11.53
N ASN A 192 -32.88 14.32 12.25
CA ASN A 192 -33.63 15.49 12.69
C ASN A 192 -34.90 15.11 13.42
N ILE A 193 -34.86 14.09 14.29
CA ILE A 193 -35.91 13.74 15.21
C ILE A 193 -35.78 14.64 16.42
N PRO A 194 -36.78 15.49 16.71
CA PRO A 194 -36.61 16.59 17.68
C PRO A 194 -36.34 16.11 19.11
N GLY A 195 -36.93 14.96 19.48
CA GLY A 195 -36.88 14.52 20.87
C GLY A 195 -37.69 15.45 21.80
N VAL A 196 -37.42 15.36 23.09
CA VAL A 196 -38.01 16.25 24.09
C VAL A 196 -36.96 17.23 24.62
N PRO A 197 -37.18 18.55 24.55
CA PRO A 197 -36.23 19.55 24.98
C PRO A 197 -35.70 19.32 26.40
N GLY A 198 -34.35 19.24 26.54
CA GLY A 198 -33.68 19.00 27.84
C GLY A 198 -33.69 17.54 28.31
N ILE A 199 -34.12 16.57 27.45
CA ILE A 199 -34.00 15.14 27.71
C ILE A 199 -32.96 14.58 26.77
N GLY A 200 -31.71 14.41 27.28
CA GLY A 200 -30.67 13.66 26.60
C GLY A 200 -30.75 12.16 26.92
N LEU A 201 -29.86 11.38 26.30
CA LEU A 201 -29.83 9.91 26.36
C LEU A 201 -29.93 9.34 27.80
N LYS A 202 -29.15 9.92 28.73
CA LYS A 202 -29.14 9.45 30.14
C LYS A 202 -30.52 9.64 30.82
N ARG A 203 -31.12 10.81 30.68
CA ARG A 203 -32.44 11.08 31.26
C ARG A 203 -33.54 10.31 30.57
N ALA A 204 -33.42 10.08 29.26
CA ALA A 204 -34.36 9.21 28.54
C ALA A 204 -34.33 7.77 29.08
N LEU A 205 -33.17 7.22 29.34
CA LEU A 205 -33.01 5.90 30.00
C LEU A 205 -33.63 5.88 31.39
N ASP A 206 -33.39 6.91 32.22
CA ASP A 206 -33.97 7.00 33.56
C ASP A 206 -35.54 7.02 33.50
N ILE A 207 -36.10 7.71 32.51
CA ILE A 207 -37.55 7.75 32.30
C ILE A 207 -38.11 6.38 31.89
N ILE A 208 -37.45 5.73 30.91
CA ILE A 208 -37.85 4.39 30.41
C ILE A 208 -37.78 3.34 31.53
N HIS A 209 -36.82 3.45 32.46
CA HIS A 209 -36.72 2.53 33.58
C HIS A 209 -37.68 2.84 34.71
N ARG A 210 -38.13 4.10 34.83
CA ARG A 210 -39.01 4.56 35.91
C ARG A 210 -40.49 4.25 35.66
N TYR A 211 -40.91 4.36 34.42
CA TYR A 211 -42.30 4.17 34.01
C TYR A 211 -42.49 2.86 33.23
N SER A 212 -43.65 2.23 33.43
CA SER A 212 -43.96 0.93 32.80
C SER A 212 -44.27 1.04 31.30
N SER A 213 -44.65 2.23 30.82
CA SER A 213 -44.95 2.52 29.42
C SER A 213 -44.63 3.97 29.05
N PHE A 214 -44.47 4.23 27.76
CA PHE A 214 -44.34 5.61 27.25
C PHE A 214 -45.58 6.47 27.53
N GLU A 215 -46.76 5.89 27.46
CA GLU A 215 -48.02 6.55 27.77
C GLU A 215 -48.08 6.98 29.25
N GLU A 216 -47.66 6.09 30.18
CA GLU A 216 -47.58 6.43 31.59
C GLU A 216 -46.55 7.53 31.84
N ALA A 217 -45.42 7.51 31.14
CA ALA A 217 -44.42 8.56 31.23
C ALA A 217 -44.99 9.92 30.77
N LEU A 218 -45.74 9.95 29.65
CA LEU A 218 -46.40 11.15 29.14
C LEU A 218 -47.43 11.73 30.14
N GLU A 219 -48.07 10.88 30.97
CA GLU A 219 -49.05 11.28 31.96
C GLU A 219 -48.44 11.72 33.30
N LYS A 220 -47.26 11.18 33.68
CA LYS A 220 -46.71 11.39 35.02
C LYS A 220 -45.47 12.28 35.05
N ASP A 221 -44.65 12.32 34.00
CA ASP A 221 -43.47 13.19 33.93
C ASP A 221 -43.87 14.59 33.48
N GLU A 222 -43.64 15.61 34.31
CA GLU A 222 -44.05 16.99 34.05
C GLU A 222 -43.50 17.55 32.73
N ARG A 223 -42.25 17.22 32.43
CA ARG A 223 -41.59 17.71 31.22
C ARG A 223 -42.17 17.06 29.96
N LEU A 224 -42.56 15.79 30.04
CA LEU A 224 -43.22 15.11 28.95
C LEU A 224 -44.66 15.62 28.76
N LYS A 225 -45.36 16.00 29.82
CA LYS A 225 -46.66 16.67 29.73
C LYS A 225 -46.54 18.00 29.00
N GLU A 226 -45.55 18.81 29.33
CA GLU A 226 -45.32 20.13 28.73
C GLU A 226 -45.02 20.01 27.23
N HIS A 227 -44.28 18.96 26.81
CA HIS A 227 -43.85 18.74 25.43
C HIS A 227 -44.55 17.53 24.77
N ARG A 228 -45.73 17.18 25.18
CA ARG A 228 -46.46 15.96 24.80
C ARG A 228 -46.49 15.76 23.27
N GLN A 229 -46.96 16.78 22.53
CA GLN A 229 -47.06 16.69 21.07
C GLN A 229 -45.74 16.37 20.39
N LEU A 230 -44.65 17.00 20.87
CA LEU A 230 -43.33 16.78 20.32
C LEU A 230 -42.81 15.37 20.61
N ALA A 231 -43.05 14.86 21.82
CA ALA A 231 -42.72 13.48 22.18
C ALA A 231 -43.50 12.45 21.34
N GLU A 232 -44.77 12.67 21.09
CA GLU A 232 -45.62 11.81 20.26
C GLU A 232 -45.17 11.82 18.79
N ILE A 233 -44.86 13.00 18.21
CA ILE A 233 -44.31 13.12 16.85
C ILE A 233 -42.95 12.41 16.77
N SER A 234 -42.08 12.67 17.72
CA SER A 234 -40.74 12.01 17.76
C SER A 234 -40.85 10.49 17.83
N ARG A 235 -41.82 9.97 18.59
CA ARG A 235 -42.08 8.53 18.66
C ARG A 235 -42.56 7.95 17.34
N ILE A 236 -43.46 8.66 16.63
CA ILE A 236 -43.92 8.21 15.31
C ILE A 236 -42.78 8.20 14.32
N LEU A 237 -41.91 9.22 14.33
CA LEU A 237 -40.73 9.30 13.46
C LEU A 237 -39.72 8.20 13.76
N ALA A 238 -39.44 7.92 15.03
CA ALA A 238 -38.50 6.89 15.49
C ALA A 238 -39.04 5.45 15.30
N THR A 239 -40.36 5.29 15.12
CA THR A 239 -40.98 3.96 15.00
C THR A 239 -40.80 3.39 13.60
N ILE A 240 -40.17 2.21 13.50
CA ILE A 240 -40.06 1.47 12.24
C ILE A 240 -41.40 0.72 11.99
N LYS A 241 -41.98 0.88 10.78
CA LYS A 241 -43.17 0.15 10.37
C LYS A 241 -42.85 -1.31 10.09
N THR A 242 -43.72 -2.19 10.62
CA THR A 242 -43.60 -3.66 10.44
C THR A 242 -44.78 -4.27 9.69
N ASP A 243 -45.64 -3.42 9.12
CA ASP A 243 -46.91 -3.80 8.47
C ASP A 243 -47.00 -3.37 6.99
N VAL A 244 -45.83 -3.02 6.38
CA VAL A 244 -45.78 -2.60 4.98
C VAL A 244 -46.33 -3.70 4.07
N LYS A 245 -47.34 -3.38 3.26
CA LYS A 245 -47.93 -4.32 2.30
C LYS A 245 -46.89 -4.76 1.28
N THR A 246 -46.37 -5.98 1.42
CA THR A 246 -45.40 -6.60 0.49
C THR A 246 -45.76 -8.06 0.28
N LYS A 247 -45.61 -8.55 -0.97
CA LYS A 247 -45.85 -9.94 -1.34
C LYS A 247 -44.59 -10.84 -1.16
N ILE A 248 -43.51 -10.28 -0.56
CA ILE A 248 -42.23 -10.98 -0.41
C ILE A 248 -42.32 -12.03 0.70
N GLY A 249 -42.24 -13.32 0.35
CA GLY A 249 -42.15 -14.46 1.28
C GLY A 249 -40.78 -15.15 1.16
N LEU A 250 -40.63 -16.30 1.80
CA LEU A 250 -39.37 -17.04 1.84
C LEU A 250 -38.92 -17.51 0.43
N LYS A 251 -39.86 -17.87 -0.45
CA LYS A 251 -39.56 -18.29 -1.83
C LYS A 251 -38.92 -17.19 -2.66
N GLU A 252 -39.36 -15.94 -2.51
CA GLU A 252 -38.89 -14.78 -3.24
C GLU A 252 -37.50 -14.37 -2.79
N LEU A 253 -37.05 -14.78 -1.59
CA LEU A 253 -35.74 -14.50 -1.02
C LEU A 253 -34.71 -15.60 -1.32
N GLN A 254 -35.10 -16.69 -1.99
CA GLN A 254 -34.16 -17.77 -2.34
C GLN A 254 -33.05 -17.25 -3.25
N ILE A 255 -31.79 -17.47 -2.85
CA ILE A 255 -30.65 -17.12 -3.67
C ILE A 255 -30.67 -17.97 -4.94
N ARG A 256 -30.62 -17.31 -6.08
CA ARG A 256 -30.55 -17.95 -7.41
C ARG A 256 -29.10 -18.27 -7.77
N LYS A 257 -28.92 -19.02 -8.84
CA LYS A 257 -27.59 -19.29 -9.40
C LYS A 257 -26.92 -17.96 -9.81
N LYS A 258 -25.71 -17.71 -9.30
CA LYS A 258 -24.94 -16.51 -9.66
C LYS A 258 -24.64 -16.47 -11.17
N SER A 259 -24.77 -15.30 -11.76
CA SER A 259 -24.42 -15.05 -13.16
C SER A 259 -22.93 -14.69 -13.27
N ILE A 260 -22.09 -15.72 -13.38
CA ILE A 260 -20.65 -15.56 -13.50
C ILE A 260 -20.27 -14.64 -14.68
N PRO A 261 -20.85 -14.75 -15.91
CA PRO A 261 -20.50 -13.86 -17.01
C PRO A 261 -20.77 -12.37 -16.71
N LYS A 262 -21.89 -12.06 -16.03
CA LYS A 262 -22.20 -10.68 -15.64
C LYS A 262 -21.21 -10.15 -14.60
N LEU A 263 -20.88 -10.95 -13.58
CA LEU A 263 -19.89 -10.58 -12.56
C LEU A 263 -18.51 -10.33 -13.17
N ILE A 264 -18.08 -11.18 -14.11
CA ILE A 264 -16.83 -10.99 -14.83
C ILE A 264 -16.83 -9.66 -15.57
N LYS A 265 -17.88 -9.38 -16.36
CA LYS A 265 -17.99 -8.13 -17.11
C LYS A 265 -17.88 -6.91 -16.19
N ILE A 266 -18.66 -6.87 -15.11
CA ILE A 266 -18.66 -5.76 -14.16
C ILE A 266 -17.29 -5.62 -13.48
N PHE A 267 -16.69 -6.72 -13.02
CA PHE A 267 -15.40 -6.65 -12.33
C PHE A 267 -14.23 -6.37 -13.29
N GLN A 268 -14.33 -6.69 -14.57
CA GLN A 268 -13.39 -6.27 -15.61
C GLN A 268 -13.46 -4.75 -15.86
N GLU A 269 -14.68 -4.20 -15.99
CA GLU A 269 -14.90 -2.76 -16.16
C GLU A 269 -14.40 -1.95 -14.96
N LEU A 270 -14.53 -2.51 -13.75
CA LEU A 270 -14.08 -1.92 -12.49
C LEU A 270 -12.62 -2.24 -12.13
N GLU A 271 -11.95 -3.12 -12.88
CA GLU A 271 -10.57 -3.56 -12.67
C GLU A 271 -10.34 -4.28 -11.31
N PHE A 272 -11.31 -5.05 -10.86
CA PHE A 272 -11.27 -5.79 -9.61
C PHE A 272 -10.58 -7.17 -9.76
N SER A 273 -9.25 -7.15 -9.96
CA SER A 273 -8.45 -8.35 -10.22
C SER A 273 -8.60 -9.44 -9.14
N SER A 274 -8.70 -9.06 -7.87
CA SER A 274 -8.87 -10.00 -6.76
C SER A 274 -10.19 -10.77 -6.83
N PHE A 275 -11.28 -10.10 -7.17
CA PHE A 275 -12.60 -10.74 -7.30
C PHE A 275 -12.67 -11.60 -8.57
N LEU A 276 -12.03 -11.18 -9.63
CA LEU A 276 -11.91 -11.95 -10.87
C LEU A 276 -11.13 -13.24 -10.63
N LYS A 277 -9.99 -13.18 -9.93
CA LYS A 277 -9.20 -14.37 -9.55
C LYS A 277 -10.06 -15.39 -8.79
N GLU A 278 -10.91 -14.96 -7.87
CA GLU A 278 -11.77 -15.85 -7.10
C GLU A 278 -12.92 -16.45 -7.93
N LEU A 279 -13.60 -15.62 -8.73
CA LEU A 279 -14.62 -16.12 -9.65
C LEU A 279 -14.07 -17.19 -10.59
N SER A 280 -12.78 -17.08 -10.92
CA SER A 280 -12.11 -18.05 -11.78
C SER A 280 -12.00 -19.44 -11.16
N THR A 281 -12.01 -19.61 -9.82
CA THR A 281 -12.02 -20.93 -9.16
C THR A 281 -13.38 -21.62 -9.25
N ASP A 282 -14.46 -20.87 -9.41
CA ASP A 282 -15.84 -21.36 -9.40
C ASP A 282 -16.35 -21.78 -10.81
N MET A 283 -15.53 -21.66 -11.86
CA MET A 283 -15.97 -21.96 -13.23
C MET A 283 -15.71 -23.40 -13.64
N PRO A 284 -16.69 -24.04 -14.33
CA PRO A 284 -16.46 -25.33 -14.99
C PRO A 284 -15.37 -25.16 -16.07
N LYS A 285 -14.47 -26.13 -16.19
CA LYS A 285 -13.38 -26.17 -17.18
C LYS A 285 -13.85 -25.91 -18.63
N THR A 286 -15.11 -26.20 -18.93
CA THR A 286 -15.71 -26.10 -20.27
C THR A 286 -16.12 -24.68 -20.71
N VAL A 287 -16.26 -23.70 -19.80
CA VAL A 287 -16.74 -22.34 -20.14
C VAL A 287 -15.62 -21.41 -20.63
N TYR A 288 -14.36 -21.80 -20.41
CA TYR A 288 -13.19 -20.99 -20.81
C TYR A 288 -12.48 -21.45 -22.09
N GLN A 289 -13.02 -22.47 -22.77
CA GLN A 289 -12.42 -22.97 -24.01
C GLN A 289 -12.88 -22.24 -25.27
N GLU A 290 -13.75 -21.21 -25.18
CA GLU A 290 -14.16 -20.39 -26.33
C GLU A 290 -14.27 -18.90 -25.91
N PRO A 291 -13.86 -17.97 -26.66
CA PRO A 291 -13.04 -17.83 -27.86
C PRO A 291 -11.91 -16.80 -27.69
N LEU A 292 -10.85 -17.13 -26.94
CA LEU A 292 -9.67 -16.26 -26.94
C LEU A 292 -9.03 -16.21 -28.35
N PHE A 293 -9.33 -17.18 -29.20
CA PHE A 293 -8.64 -17.36 -30.49
C PHE A 293 -9.55 -17.91 -31.62
N LYS A 294 -10.88 -17.63 -31.61
CA LYS A 294 -11.73 -18.00 -32.78
C LYS A 294 -11.38 -17.22 -34.03
N ASP A 295 -10.98 -16.00 -33.90
CA ASP A 295 -10.16 -15.35 -34.90
C ASP A 295 -8.71 -15.60 -34.55
N LYS A 296 -7.97 -16.36 -35.36
CA LYS A 296 -6.53 -16.23 -35.46
C LYS A 296 -6.31 -14.78 -35.87
N ALA A 297 -6.36 -13.86 -34.92
CA ALA A 297 -5.87 -12.52 -35.12
C ALA A 297 -4.43 -12.74 -35.52
N HIS A 298 -4.17 -12.71 -36.82
CA HIS A 298 -2.83 -12.67 -37.36
C HIS A 298 -2.15 -11.52 -36.64
N ILE A 299 -1.25 -11.86 -35.70
CA ILE A 299 -0.37 -10.89 -35.09
C ILE A 299 0.54 -10.47 -36.23
N ALA A 300 0.09 -9.48 -36.99
CA ALA A 300 0.88 -8.93 -38.10
C ALA A 300 2.06 -8.17 -37.45
N LEU A 301 3.13 -8.90 -37.14
CA LEU A 301 4.40 -8.29 -36.76
C LEU A 301 4.92 -7.52 -37.99
N LYS A 302 5.05 -6.20 -37.84
CA LYS A 302 5.64 -5.31 -38.87
C LYS A 302 7.14 -5.60 -39.07
N ARG A 303 7.77 -6.38 -38.21
CA ARG A 303 9.19 -6.77 -38.26
C ARG A 303 9.32 -8.29 -38.21
N LYS A 304 10.11 -8.87 -39.12
CA LYS A 304 10.52 -10.29 -39.05
C LYS A 304 11.58 -10.49 -37.98
N GLY A 305 11.69 -11.68 -37.42
CA GLY A 305 12.71 -12.04 -36.44
C GLY A 305 12.40 -11.66 -34.98
N ILE A 306 11.10 -11.41 -34.66
CA ILE A 306 10.65 -11.18 -33.30
C ILE A 306 9.91 -12.41 -32.80
N TRP A 307 10.35 -12.95 -31.66
CA TRP A 307 9.83 -14.18 -31.08
C TRP A 307 9.34 -13.99 -29.65
N GLY A 308 8.08 -14.24 -29.39
CA GLY A 308 7.61 -14.45 -28.02
C GLY A 308 8.14 -15.78 -27.48
N PHE A 309 8.61 -15.80 -26.23
CA PHE A 309 9.13 -17.04 -25.64
C PHE A 309 8.67 -17.26 -24.20
N LYS A 310 8.69 -18.54 -23.80
CA LYS A 310 8.51 -19.00 -22.42
C LYS A 310 9.34 -20.26 -22.21
N PHE A 311 10.16 -20.29 -21.16
CA PHE A 311 10.88 -21.49 -20.73
C PHE A 311 10.20 -22.10 -19.50
N SER A 312 9.87 -23.38 -19.57
CA SER A 312 9.20 -24.10 -18.50
C SER A 312 9.42 -25.61 -18.66
N ASN A 313 9.66 -26.30 -17.55
CA ASN A 313 9.82 -27.78 -17.53
C ASN A 313 10.79 -28.28 -18.62
N GLN A 314 12.00 -27.72 -18.69
CA GLN A 314 13.04 -28.09 -19.65
C GLN A 314 12.63 -27.95 -21.12
N THR A 315 11.63 -27.16 -21.40
CA THR A 315 11.09 -26.95 -22.76
C THR A 315 11.02 -25.46 -23.04
N LEU A 316 11.47 -25.05 -24.21
CA LEU A 316 11.31 -23.70 -24.71
C LEU A 316 10.10 -23.65 -25.67
N PHE A 317 9.14 -22.81 -25.35
CA PHE A 317 7.99 -22.48 -26.20
C PHE A 317 8.26 -21.15 -26.86
N VAL A 318 8.13 -21.09 -28.19
CA VAL A 318 8.37 -19.88 -28.98
C VAL A 318 7.25 -19.65 -29.98
N CYS A 319 6.95 -18.40 -30.30
CA CYS A 319 5.94 -17.97 -31.25
C CYS A 319 6.44 -16.73 -31.99
N ASP A 320 6.33 -16.71 -33.33
CA ASP A 320 6.62 -15.54 -34.18
C ASP A 320 5.36 -14.78 -34.61
N GLY A 321 4.20 -15.16 -34.06
CA GLY A 321 2.88 -14.64 -34.43
C GLY A 321 2.11 -15.53 -35.41
N GLU A 322 2.77 -16.29 -36.24
CA GLU A 322 2.17 -17.23 -37.20
C GLU A 322 2.32 -18.67 -36.72
N VAL A 323 3.52 -19.03 -36.30
CA VAL A 323 3.89 -20.40 -35.94
C VAL A 323 4.28 -20.52 -34.50
N ASP A 324 3.68 -21.48 -33.81
CA ASP A 324 4.06 -21.91 -32.47
C ASP A 324 5.02 -23.11 -32.57
N LYS A 325 6.17 -23.03 -31.86
CA LYS A 325 7.15 -24.13 -31.78
C LYS A 325 7.40 -24.52 -30.34
N LYS A 326 7.59 -25.81 -30.14
CA LYS A 326 8.03 -26.40 -28.88
C LYS A 326 9.40 -27.03 -29.12
N ILE A 327 10.42 -26.55 -28.40
CA ILE A 327 11.80 -27.00 -28.53
C ILE A 327 12.19 -27.70 -27.22
N THR A 328 12.53 -28.98 -27.32
CA THR A 328 12.94 -29.82 -26.17
C THR A 328 14.42 -30.21 -26.25
N ASP A 329 15.02 -30.09 -27.42
CA ASP A 329 16.43 -30.34 -27.64
C ASP A 329 17.28 -29.21 -27.03
N LYS A 330 18.21 -29.58 -26.16
CA LYS A 330 19.02 -28.62 -25.40
C LYS A 330 19.92 -27.76 -26.30
N ASP A 331 20.48 -28.31 -27.34
CA ASP A 331 21.41 -27.60 -28.22
C ASP A 331 20.64 -26.59 -29.08
N LYS A 332 19.47 -26.96 -29.59
CA LYS A 332 18.56 -26.04 -30.30
C LYS A 332 18.01 -24.93 -29.41
N ILE A 333 17.72 -25.24 -28.12
CA ILE A 333 17.36 -24.21 -27.12
C ILE A 333 18.53 -23.22 -26.97
N LYS A 334 19.74 -23.74 -26.81
CA LYS A 334 20.96 -22.92 -26.66
C LYS A 334 21.24 -22.05 -27.88
N GLU A 335 21.10 -22.63 -29.09
CA GLU A 335 21.22 -21.91 -30.37
C GLU A 335 20.21 -20.76 -30.46
N PHE A 336 18.93 -21.01 -30.20
CA PHE A 336 17.92 -19.97 -30.24
C PHE A 336 18.16 -18.85 -29.20
N LEU A 337 18.48 -19.22 -27.96
CA LEU A 337 18.66 -18.26 -26.89
C LEU A 337 19.90 -17.34 -27.11
N ASN A 338 20.91 -17.82 -27.81
CA ASN A 338 22.13 -17.08 -28.15
C ASN A 338 22.07 -16.43 -29.54
N SER A 339 20.99 -16.64 -30.31
CA SER A 339 20.84 -16.04 -31.63
C SER A 339 20.63 -14.52 -31.58
N SER A 340 20.79 -13.86 -32.73
CA SER A 340 20.48 -12.43 -32.92
C SER A 340 18.99 -12.11 -33.01
N GLU A 341 18.12 -13.12 -32.94
CA GLU A 341 16.66 -12.95 -32.95
C GLU A 341 16.20 -12.12 -31.75
N PHE A 342 15.17 -11.31 -31.95
CA PHE A 342 14.62 -10.45 -30.89
C PHE A 342 13.62 -11.25 -30.05
N LYS A 343 13.94 -11.47 -28.78
CA LYS A 343 13.21 -12.36 -27.87
C LYS A 343 12.32 -11.56 -26.93
N VAL A 344 11.02 -11.83 -26.92
CA VAL A 344 10.02 -11.16 -26.07
C VAL A 344 9.55 -12.11 -24.97
N GLY A 345 9.79 -11.76 -23.73
CA GLY A 345 9.43 -12.56 -22.55
C GLY A 345 8.70 -11.75 -21.48
N PHE A 346 8.27 -12.45 -20.46
CA PHE A 346 7.74 -11.88 -19.21
C PHE A 346 8.59 -12.37 -18.05
N ASP A 347 9.02 -11.46 -17.17
CA ASP A 347 9.90 -11.74 -16.03
C ASP A 347 11.14 -12.57 -16.47
N ILE A 348 11.88 -11.97 -17.39
CA ILE A 348 13.02 -12.60 -18.05
C ILE A 348 14.09 -13.01 -17.02
N LYS A 349 14.31 -12.22 -15.97
CA LYS A 349 15.27 -12.55 -14.92
C LYS A 349 14.95 -13.91 -14.24
N SER A 350 13.68 -14.12 -13.89
CA SER A 350 13.26 -15.43 -13.34
C SER A 350 13.42 -16.58 -14.35
N GLN A 351 13.28 -16.29 -15.66
CA GLN A 351 13.53 -17.30 -16.67
C GLN A 351 15.03 -17.60 -16.82
N MET A 352 15.93 -16.62 -16.66
CA MET A 352 17.38 -16.80 -16.65
C MET A 352 17.83 -17.76 -15.53
N HIS A 353 17.28 -17.67 -14.33
CA HIS A 353 17.56 -18.62 -13.25
C HIS A 353 17.18 -20.06 -13.64
N LYS A 354 16.01 -20.26 -14.22
CA LYS A 354 15.56 -21.59 -14.69
C LYS A 354 16.41 -22.11 -15.84
N LEU A 355 16.81 -21.25 -16.75
CA LEU A 355 17.67 -21.60 -17.88
C LEU A 355 19.06 -22.05 -17.42
N LYS A 356 19.63 -21.37 -16.39
CA LYS A 356 20.90 -21.77 -15.79
C LYS A 356 20.84 -23.17 -15.17
N GLU A 357 19.78 -23.47 -14.42
CA GLU A 357 19.57 -24.84 -13.87
C GLU A 357 19.54 -25.90 -14.97
N PHE A 358 19.08 -25.55 -16.17
CA PHE A 358 19.09 -26.40 -17.35
C PHE A 358 20.44 -26.36 -18.12
N GLY A 359 21.36 -25.47 -17.75
CA GLY A 359 22.65 -25.27 -18.39
C GLY A 359 22.61 -24.49 -19.69
N CYS A 360 21.68 -23.52 -19.79
CA CYS A 360 21.53 -22.58 -20.90
C CYS A 360 21.58 -21.14 -20.39
N GLU A 361 22.01 -20.22 -21.28
CA GLU A 361 22.04 -18.78 -21.03
C GLU A 361 21.21 -18.05 -22.07
N LEU A 362 20.66 -16.88 -21.71
CA LEU A 362 19.90 -16.02 -22.60
C LEU A 362 20.73 -14.76 -22.93
N ALA A 363 20.97 -14.56 -24.23
CA ALA A 363 21.68 -13.38 -24.73
C ALA A 363 20.72 -12.29 -25.22
N LEU A 364 21.16 -11.04 -25.20
CA LEU A 364 20.51 -9.93 -25.89
C LEU A 364 20.47 -10.19 -27.42
N PRO A 365 19.52 -9.62 -28.17
CA PRO A 365 18.49 -8.68 -27.71
C PRO A 365 17.24 -9.36 -27.15
N TYR A 366 16.66 -8.79 -26.10
CA TYR A 366 15.39 -9.22 -25.54
C TYR A 366 14.56 -8.04 -25.04
N PHE A 367 13.25 -8.29 -24.84
CA PHE A 367 12.28 -7.33 -24.33
C PHE A 367 11.47 -7.99 -23.20
N ASP A 368 11.53 -7.42 -22.00
CA ASP A 368 10.72 -7.85 -20.87
C ASP A 368 9.43 -7.04 -20.80
N THR A 369 8.29 -7.71 -20.99
CA THR A 369 6.97 -7.06 -20.98
C THR A 369 6.54 -6.56 -19.60
N GLN A 370 7.07 -7.14 -18.53
CA GLN A 370 6.83 -6.67 -17.16
C GLN A 370 7.52 -5.34 -16.90
N ILE A 371 8.79 -5.24 -17.28
CA ILE A 371 9.59 -4.02 -17.11
C ILE A 371 9.05 -2.90 -18.00
N ALA A 372 8.70 -3.20 -19.24
CA ALA A 372 8.09 -2.21 -20.15
C ALA A 372 6.79 -1.64 -19.59
N ALA A 373 5.91 -2.49 -19.06
CA ALA A 373 4.66 -2.05 -18.44
C ALA A 373 4.91 -1.22 -17.16
N TRP A 374 5.91 -1.57 -16.37
CA TRP A 374 6.32 -0.78 -15.21
C TRP A 374 6.88 0.58 -15.61
N LEU A 375 7.69 0.63 -16.65
CA LEU A 375 8.30 1.89 -17.13
C LEU A 375 7.24 2.90 -17.60
N LEU A 376 6.15 2.43 -18.23
CA LEU A 376 5.00 3.25 -18.64
C LEU A 376 4.19 3.77 -17.47
N ASP A 377 3.99 2.96 -16.42
CA ASP A 377 3.23 3.35 -15.23
C ASP A 377 3.82 2.70 -13.97
N PRO A 378 4.83 3.33 -13.35
CA PRO A 378 5.50 2.79 -12.16
C PRO A 378 4.67 2.91 -10.86
N THR A 379 3.45 3.43 -10.94
CA THR A 379 2.57 3.63 -9.77
C THR A 379 1.65 2.44 -9.50
N ARG A 380 1.60 1.46 -10.40
CA ARG A 380 0.79 0.24 -10.20
C ARG A 380 1.33 -0.60 -9.05
N LYS A 381 0.41 -1.20 -8.33
CA LYS A 381 0.75 -2.06 -7.18
C LYS A 381 1.35 -3.41 -7.58
N ARG A 382 1.07 -3.91 -8.79
CA ARG A 382 1.48 -5.22 -9.28
C ARG A 382 1.65 -5.22 -10.79
N TYR A 383 2.61 -6.02 -11.25
CA TYR A 383 2.92 -6.25 -12.66
C TYR A 383 2.91 -7.74 -12.97
N GLU A 384 2.01 -8.51 -12.34
CA GLU A 384 1.85 -9.93 -12.67
C GLU A 384 1.29 -10.10 -14.09
N PHE A 385 1.63 -11.18 -14.77
CA PHE A 385 1.18 -11.46 -16.13
C PHE A 385 -0.33 -11.32 -16.30
N SER A 386 -1.10 -11.90 -15.37
CA SER A 386 -2.56 -11.80 -15.35
C SER A 386 -3.07 -10.36 -15.22
N ASP A 387 -2.39 -9.52 -14.44
CA ASP A 387 -2.76 -8.13 -14.24
C ASP A 387 -2.50 -7.31 -15.51
N LEU A 388 -1.38 -7.58 -16.21
CA LEU A 388 -1.07 -6.95 -17.49
C LEU A 388 -2.06 -7.36 -18.59
N MET A 389 -2.44 -8.62 -18.68
CA MET A 389 -3.43 -9.11 -19.62
C MET A 389 -4.81 -8.50 -19.37
N LEU A 390 -5.22 -8.42 -18.10
CA LEU A 390 -6.48 -7.78 -17.71
C LEU A 390 -6.49 -6.30 -18.08
N HIS A 391 -5.42 -5.58 -17.75
CA HIS A 391 -5.33 -4.15 -18.00
C HIS A 391 -5.34 -3.81 -19.50
N ASN A 392 -4.46 -4.45 -20.27
CA ASN A 392 -4.24 -4.11 -21.68
C ASN A 392 -5.31 -4.68 -22.63
N PHE A 393 -5.82 -5.89 -22.32
CA PHE A 393 -6.71 -6.63 -23.24
C PHE A 393 -8.05 -7.01 -22.63
N LYS A 394 -8.30 -6.69 -21.35
CA LYS A 394 -9.47 -7.14 -20.58
C LYS A 394 -9.60 -8.66 -20.53
N LEU A 395 -8.47 -9.37 -20.65
CA LEU A 395 -8.39 -10.82 -20.61
C LEU A 395 -7.94 -11.30 -19.24
N MET A 396 -8.56 -12.35 -18.74
CA MET A 396 -8.15 -13.04 -17.50
C MET A 396 -7.69 -14.46 -17.87
N PRO A 397 -6.41 -14.66 -18.09
CA PRO A 397 -5.88 -16.00 -18.35
C PRO A 397 -5.91 -16.81 -17.05
N LYS A 398 -6.82 -17.80 -16.98
CA LYS A 398 -6.99 -18.67 -15.82
C LYS A 398 -5.92 -19.76 -15.70
N MET A 399 -5.59 -20.34 -16.80
CA MET A 399 -4.46 -21.26 -17.03
C MET A 399 -4.02 -21.04 -18.47
N VAL A 400 -3.03 -20.22 -18.65
CA VAL A 400 -2.38 -20.06 -19.95
C VAL A 400 -1.41 -21.20 -20.10
N SER A 401 -1.48 -21.96 -21.17
CA SER A 401 -0.42 -22.90 -21.55
C SER A 401 0.87 -22.12 -21.83
N ASP A 402 2.02 -22.77 -21.66
CA ASP A 402 3.31 -22.11 -21.93
C ASP A 402 3.42 -21.63 -23.39
N THR A 403 2.80 -22.32 -24.34
CA THR A 403 2.70 -21.88 -25.76
C THR A 403 1.87 -20.61 -25.89
N GLU A 404 0.70 -20.55 -25.25
CA GLU A 404 -0.14 -19.35 -25.23
C GLU A 404 0.57 -18.18 -24.56
N GLN A 405 1.35 -18.43 -23.48
CA GLN A 405 2.12 -17.38 -22.83
C GLN A 405 3.17 -16.77 -23.77
N ALA A 406 3.85 -17.60 -24.57
CA ALA A 406 4.78 -17.10 -25.58
C ALA A 406 4.08 -16.18 -26.60
N ARG A 407 2.90 -16.56 -27.07
CA ARG A 407 2.06 -15.74 -27.98
C ARG A 407 1.57 -14.45 -27.32
N LEU A 408 1.09 -14.54 -26.08
CA LEU A 408 0.59 -13.37 -25.33
C LEU A 408 1.70 -12.36 -25.01
N ASN A 409 2.95 -12.82 -24.85
CA ASN A 409 4.10 -11.92 -24.73
C ASN A 409 4.28 -11.04 -25.98
N LEU A 410 4.09 -11.59 -27.19
CA LEU A 410 4.09 -10.79 -28.42
C LEU A 410 2.96 -9.77 -28.49
N MET A 411 1.74 -10.15 -28.04
CA MET A 411 0.62 -9.21 -27.98
C MET A 411 0.92 -8.05 -27.04
N LEU A 412 1.51 -8.34 -25.87
CA LEU A 412 1.95 -7.30 -24.93
C LEU A 412 3.02 -6.41 -25.56
N PHE A 413 3.99 -6.98 -26.24
CA PHE A 413 5.03 -6.23 -26.95
C PHE A 413 4.43 -5.26 -27.96
N GLN A 414 3.53 -5.73 -28.84
CA GLN A 414 2.84 -4.90 -29.85
C GLN A 414 2.05 -3.74 -29.24
N LYS A 415 1.56 -3.92 -27.99
CA LYS A 415 0.83 -2.88 -27.27
C LYS A 415 1.76 -1.91 -26.56
N LEU A 416 2.81 -2.40 -25.89
CA LEU A 416 3.66 -1.60 -25.02
C LEU A 416 4.77 -0.86 -25.78
N GLU A 417 5.38 -1.48 -26.80
CA GLU A 417 6.48 -0.84 -27.56
C GLU A 417 6.09 0.49 -28.18
N PRO A 418 4.94 0.64 -28.89
CA PRO A 418 4.52 1.92 -29.45
C PRO A 418 4.30 3.00 -28.39
N GLU A 419 3.80 2.62 -27.20
CA GLU A 419 3.63 3.54 -26.08
C GLU A 419 5.00 3.98 -25.52
N ILE A 420 5.96 3.06 -25.38
CA ILE A 420 7.35 3.35 -24.99
C ILE A 420 7.97 4.38 -25.93
N LEU A 421 7.83 4.19 -27.25
CA LEU A 421 8.35 5.11 -28.26
C LEU A 421 7.64 6.48 -28.20
N THR A 422 6.32 6.49 -28.02
CA THR A 422 5.54 7.73 -27.94
C THR A 422 5.94 8.59 -26.74
N PHE A 423 6.26 7.97 -25.60
CA PHE A 423 6.73 8.69 -24.41
C PHE A 423 8.24 8.98 -24.42
N GLY A 424 9.00 8.52 -25.45
CA GLY A 424 10.46 8.67 -25.55
C GLY A 424 11.21 7.89 -24.48
N LEU A 425 10.73 6.72 -24.12
CA LEU A 425 11.29 5.84 -23.08
C LEU A 425 12.21 4.73 -23.62
N ASP A 426 12.40 4.69 -24.94
CA ASP A 426 13.17 3.68 -25.66
C ASP A 426 14.61 3.60 -25.18
N LYS A 427 15.30 4.75 -25.02
CA LYS A 427 16.67 4.79 -24.48
C LYS A 427 16.76 4.22 -23.07
N ILE A 428 15.84 4.59 -22.20
CA ILE A 428 15.81 4.04 -20.82
C ILE A 428 15.57 2.53 -20.86
N LEU A 429 14.62 2.10 -21.69
CA LEU A 429 14.30 0.68 -21.79
C LEU A 429 15.47 -0.14 -22.32
N TYR A 430 16.02 0.24 -23.47
CA TYR A 430 16.99 -0.58 -24.19
C TYR A 430 18.44 -0.36 -23.74
N GLU A 431 18.79 0.83 -23.23
CA GLU A 431 20.16 1.13 -22.80
C GLU A 431 20.36 0.94 -21.29
N ILE A 432 19.27 0.94 -20.48
CA ILE A 432 19.38 0.82 -19.03
C ILE A 432 18.64 -0.43 -18.53
N GLU A 433 17.32 -0.51 -18.71
CA GLU A 433 16.53 -1.52 -18.01
C GLU A 433 16.73 -2.95 -18.55
N MET A 434 16.83 -3.13 -19.87
CA MET A 434 17.06 -4.46 -20.46
C MET A 434 18.45 -5.02 -20.15
N PRO A 435 19.57 -4.29 -20.34
CA PRO A 435 20.90 -4.77 -19.96
C PRO A 435 21.03 -5.08 -18.47
N LEU A 436 20.37 -4.28 -17.62
CA LEU A 436 20.41 -4.44 -16.18
C LEU A 436 19.82 -5.78 -15.70
N ILE A 437 18.89 -6.39 -16.44
CA ILE A 437 18.31 -7.70 -16.09
C ILE A 437 19.40 -8.74 -15.86
N LYS A 438 20.35 -8.84 -16.81
CA LYS A 438 21.45 -9.82 -16.72
C LYS A 438 22.38 -9.54 -15.54
N ILE A 439 22.66 -8.27 -15.27
CA ILE A 439 23.54 -7.87 -14.17
C ILE A 439 22.90 -8.24 -12.82
N LEU A 440 21.62 -7.92 -12.63
CA LEU A 440 20.91 -8.27 -11.41
C LEU A 440 20.80 -9.79 -11.23
N TYR A 441 20.56 -10.53 -12.31
CA TYR A 441 20.58 -11.99 -12.30
C TYR A 441 21.97 -12.51 -11.84
N GLU A 442 23.06 -11.98 -12.37
CA GLU A 442 24.44 -12.38 -11.98
C GLU A 442 24.76 -12.01 -10.54
N MET A 443 24.29 -10.85 -10.05
CA MET A 443 24.43 -10.47 -8.64
C MET A 443 23.65 -11.44 -7.72
N GLU A 444 22.44 -11.83 -8.10
CA GLU A 444 21.62 -12.81 -7.37
C GLU A 444 22.30 -14.19 -7.35
N GLU A 445 22.89 -14.61 -8.46
CA GLU A 445 23.63 -15.90 -8.55
C GLU A 445 24.93 -15.88 -7.74
N ARG A 446 25.65 -14.76 -7.75
CA ARG A 446 26.89 -14.59 -6.98
C ARG A 446 26.59 -14.58 -5.49
N GLY A 447 25.54 -13.86 -5.07
CA GLY A 447 25.18 -13.68 -3.66
C GLY A 447 26.32 -13.02 -2.85
N VAL A 448 26.16 -13.00 -1.53
CA VAL A 448 27.14 -12.42 -0.60
C VAL A 448 27.49 -13.40 0.51
N LYS A 449 28.76 -13.55 0.84
CA LYS A 449 29.25 -14.46 1.87
C LYS A 449 28.98 -13.93 3.27
N ILE A 450 28.61 -14.82 4.17
CA ILE A 450 28.21 -14.50 5.54
C ILE A 450 29.10 -15.22 6.56
N ASP A 451 29.58 -14.49 7.56
CA ASP A 451 30.15 -15.06 8.78
C ASP A 451 29.04 -15.62 9.68
N THR A 452 28.78 -16.92 9.50
CA THR A 452 27.74 -17.63 10.28
C THR A 452 28.07 -17.67 11.77
N GLY A 453 29.37 -17.68 12.15
CA GLY A 453 29.82 -17.67 13.52
C GLY A 453 29.48 -16.33 14.20
N LEU A 454 29.76 -15.23 13.54
CA LEU A 454 29.42 -13.90 14.04
C LEU A 454 27.90 -13.75 14.19
N PHE A 455 27.09 -14.15 13.21
CA PHE A 455 25.64 -14.05 13.32
C PHE A 455 25.06 -14.89 14.47
N LYS A 456 25.60 -16.07 14.74
CA LYS A 456 25.22 -16.89 15.90
C LYS A 456 25.55 -16.20 17.22
N ARG A 457 26.78 -15.66 17.35
CA ARG A 457 27.20 -14.89 18.55
C ARG A 457 26.31 -13.67 18.78
N LEU A 458 26.06 -12.85 17.73
CA LEU A 458 25.20 -11.68 17.81
C LEU A 458 23.75 -12.05 18.21
N SER A 459 23.20 -13.12 17.67
CA SER A 459 21.87 -13.61 18.06
C SER A 459 21.80 -13.97 19.55
N THR A 460 22.85 -14.59 20.09
CA THR A 460 22.93 -14.95 21.52
C THR A 460 23.06 -13.71 22.39
N GLU A 461 23.93 -12.77 22.04
CA GLU A 461 24.14 -11.50 22.76
C GLU A 461 22.82 -10.69 22.83
N ILE A 462 22.12 -10.57 21.69
CA ILE A 462 20.83 -9.87 21.59
C ILE A 462 19.77 -10.56 22.46
N GLU A 463 19.70 -11.88 22.47
CA GLU A 463 18.70 -12.58 23.30
C GLU A 463 18.98 -12.38 24.80
N ILE A 464 20.24 -12.40 25.22
CA ILE A 464 20.62 -12.10 26.61
C ILE A 464 20.25 -10.63 26.96
N GLU A 465 20.56 -9.66 26.09
CA GLU A 465 20.21 -8.25 26.31
C GLU A 465 18.69 -8.05 26.38
N LYS A 466 17.96 -8.73 25.51
CA LYS A 466 16.49 -8.69 25.45
C LYS A 466 15.84 -9.20 26.74
N ILE A 467 16.37 -10.30 27.31
CA ILE A 467 15.89 -10.85 28.58
C ILE A 467 16.15 -9.85 29.71
N LYS A 468 17.34 -9.22 29.75
CA LYS A 468 17.67 -8.19 30.76
C LYS A 468 16.75 -6.98 30.67
N LEU A 469 16.55 -6.45 29.46
CA LEU A 469 15.67 -5.31 29.23
C LEU A 469 14.21 -5.64 29.58
N LYS A 470 13.72 -6.81 29.19
CA LYS A 470 12.38 -7.27 29.53
C LYS A 470 12.16 -7.30 31.05
N LYS A 471 13.14 -7.84 31.81
CA LYS A 471 13.10 -7.87 33.28
C LYS A 471 13.08 -6.44 33.87
N SER A 472 13.95 -5.55 33.36
CA SER A 472 14.01 -4.14 33.77
C SER A 472 12.70 -3.41 33.52
N ILE A 473 12.14 -3.57 32.31
CA ILE A 473 10.86 -2.95 31.94
C ILE A 473 9.73 -3.42 32.84
N TYR A 474 9.64 -4.72 33.14
CA TYR A 474 8.60 -5.25 34.01
C TYR A 474 8.74 -4.79 35.44
N GLN A 475 9.96 -4.71 35.97
CA GLN A 475 10.23 -4.15 37.28
C GLN A 475 9.79 -2.69 37.40
N GLN A 476 10.14 -1.86 36.40
CA GLN A 476 9.77 -0.45 36.39
C GLN A 476 8.26 -0.25 36.15
N ALA A 477 7.63 -1.10 35.34
CA ALA A 477 6.19 -1.07 35.12
C ALA A 477 5.36 -1.61 36.28
N GLY A 478 5.95 -2.45 37.13
CA GLY A 478 5.26 -3.17 38.23
C GLY A 478 4.17 -4.12 37.73
N VAL A 479 4.29 -4.60 36.47
CA VAL A 479 3.35 -5.55 35.83
C VAL A 479 4.00 -6.15 34.58
N GLU A 480 3.71 -7.41 34.31
CA GLU A 480 4.06 -8.05 33.04
C GLU A 480 3.03 -7.70 31.96
N PHE A 481 3.50 -7.42 30.74
CA PHE A 481 2.67 -7.08 29.60
C PHE A 481 3.43 -7.35 28.27
N ASN A 482 2.71 -7.37 27.17
CA ASN A 482 3.36 -7.49 25.85
C ASN A 482 3.92 -6.12 25.40
N ILE A 483 5.26 -5.95 25.52
CA ILE A 483 6.00 -4.72 25.17
C ILE A 483 5.81 -4.35 23.69
N ASN A 484 5.59 -5.35 22.82
CA ASN A 484 5.36 -5.14 21.40
C ASN A 484 3.89 -4.78 21.06
N SER A 485 2.97 -4.84 22.03
CA SER A 485 1.58 -4.41 21.84
C SER A 485 1.43 -2.90 22.07
N PRO A 486 1.16 -2.09 21.05
CA PRO A 486 0.99 -0.63 21.22
C PRO A 486 -0.10 -0.29 22.25
N GLN A 487 -1.19 -1.07 22.29
CA GLN A 487 -2.30 -0.84 23.20
C GLN A 487 -1.92 -1.11 24.67
N GLN A 488 -1.25 -2.26 24.95
CA GLN A 488 -0.83 -2.60 26.30
C GLN A 488 0.26 -1.64 26.80
N LEU A 489 1.21 -1.30 25.91
CA LEU A 489 2.25 -0.34 26.22
C LEU A 489 1.67 1.05 26.53
N ALA A 490 0.71 1.54 25.73
CA ALA A 490 0.06 2.82 25.98
C ALA A 490 -0.64 2.84 27.36
N LYS A 491 -1.32 1.76 27.75
CA LYS A 491 -1.94 1.65 29.08
C LYS A 491 -0.90 1.74 30.20
N VAL A 492 0.21 1.02 30.07
CA VAL A 492 1.27 1.05 31.08
C VAL A 492 1.89 2.44 31.19
N LEU A 493 2.29 3.05 30.09
CA LEU A 493 2.99 4.35 30.12
C LEU A 493 2.09 5.51 30.55
N PHE A 494 0.87 5.59 30.00
CA PHE A 494 0.03 6.78 30.14
C PHE A 494 -1.06 6.65 31.21
N GLU A 495 -1.54 5.44 31.52
CA GLU A 495 -2.57 5.23 32.54
C GLU A 495 -1.96 4.81 33.90
N LYS A 496 -1.00 3.85 33.89
CA LYS A 496 -0.38 3.36 35.14
C LYS A 496 0.76 4.25 35.63
N LEU A 497 1.74 4.54 34.75
CA LEU A 497 2.91 5.35 35.11
C LEU A 497 2.66 6.87 34.94
N LYS A 498 1.53 7.28 34.39
CA LYS A 498 1.08 8.67 34.26
C LYS A 498 2.10 9.58 33.56
N LEU A 499 2.86 9.04 32.60
CA LEU A 499 3.79 9.85 31.81
C LEU A 499 3.03 10.92 31.00
N PRO A 500 3.70 12.01 30.59
CA PRO A 500 3.09 13.06 29.81
C PRO A 500 2.38 12.50 28.58
N LYS A 501 1.12 12.88 28.39
CA LYS A 501 0.29 12.39 27.29
C LYS A 501 0.72 13.05 25.98
N THR A 502 0.98 12.22 24.99
CA THR A 502 1.43 12.63 23.66
C THR A 502 0.29 12.55 22.65
N LYS A 503 0.60 12.54 21.37
CA LYS A 503 -0.34 12.52 20.25
C LYS A 503 -1.38 11.40 20.39
N LYS A 504 -2.66 11.77 20.42
CA LYS A 504 -3.79 10.84 20.51
C LYS A 504 -4.08 10.21 19.12
N THR A 505 -4.21 8.90 19.07
CA THR A 505 -4.67 8.15 17.90
C THR A 505 -6.12 7.73 18.07
N LYS A 506 -6.74 7.12 17.04
CA LYS A 506 -8.11 6.60 17.15
C LYS A 506 -8.29 5.51 18.24
N THR A 507 -7.22 4.79 18.58
CA THR A 507 -7.24 3.63 19.49
C THR A 507 -6.53 3.89 20.83
N GLY A 508 -6.10 5.12 21.10
CA GLY A 508 -5.37 5.49 22.32
C GLY A 508 -4.23 6.47 22.06
N PHE A 509 -3.28 6.57 22.98
CA PHE A 509 -2.07 7.38 22.79
C PHE A 509 -1.06 6.65 21.90
N SER A 510 -0.35 7.40 21.04
CA SER A 510 0.69 6.83 20.18
C SER A 510 1.88 6.35 21.03
N THR A 511 2.39 5.18 20.67
CA THR A 511 3.64 4.62 21.21
C THR A 511 4.67 4.44 20.09
N ASP A 512 4.58 5.24 19.02
CA ASP A 512 5.55 5.23 17.93
C ASP A 512 6.94 5.66 18.45
N SER A 513 7.99 5.19 17.81
CA SER A 513 9.37 5.42 18.27
C SER A 513 9.72 6.91 18.37
N SER A 514 9.18 7.76 17.50
CA SER A 514 9.36 9.22 17.56
C SER A 514 8.74 9.81 18.84
N VAL A 515 7.51 9.39 19.15
CA VAL A 515 6.79 9.83 20.36
C VAL A 515 7.48 9.35 21.65
N LEU A 516 7.99 8.11 21.62
CA LEU A 516 8.75 7.57 22.75
C LEU A 516 10.12 8.26 22.92
N ALA A 517 10.76 8.68 21.80
CA ALA A 517 12.01 9.41 21.87
C ALA A 517 11.89 10.76 22.58
N GLU A 518 10.78 11.48 22.37
CA GLU A 518 10.47 12.73 23.10
C GLU A 518 10.34 12.48 24.62
N LEU A 519 9.89 11.29 25.01
CA LEU A 519 9.72 10.89 26.43
C LEU A 519 10.97 10.22 27.02
N ALA A 520 12.01 9.96 26.24
CA ALA A 520 13.19 9.21 26.70
C ALA A 520 13.96 9.89 27.87
N GLY A 521 13.88 11.24 27.96
CA GLY A 521 14.40 12.02 29.07
C GLY A 521 13.54 11.97 30.33
N SER A 522 12.25 11.63 30.21
CA SER A 522 11.27 11.74 31.29
C SER A 522 11.24 10.50 32.21
N ALA A 523 11.61 9.32 31.68
CA ALA A 523 11.59 8.09 32.46
C ALA A 523 12.55 7.01 31.92
N PRO A 524 13.30 6.30 32.79
CA PRO A 524 14.23 5.24 32.36
C PRO A 524 13.57 4.11 31.57
N ILE A 525 12.35 3.73 31.95
CA ILE A 525 11.57 2.69 31.25
C ILE A 525 11.41 2.96 29.75
N VAL A 526 11.31 4.23 29.35
CA VAL A 526 11.12 4.60 27.93
C VAL A 526 12.38 4.30 27.13
N ARG A 527 13.57 4.55 27.70
CA ARG A 527 14.85 4.21 27.08
C ARG A 527 15.00 2.70 26.91
N ASP A 528 14.64 1.93 27.95
CA ASP A 528 14.69 0.47 27.89
C ASP A 528 13.72 -0.10 26.83
N ILE A 529 12.52 0.49 26.70
CA ILE A 529 11.53 0.10 25.67
C ILE A 529 12.04 0.42 24.26
N LEU A 530 12.61 1.59 24.05
CA LEU A 530 13.21 1.97 22.76
C LEU A 530 14.31 0.99 22.37
N ARG A 531 15.23 0.69 23.30
CA ARG A 531 16.32 -0.27 23.08
C ARG A 531 15.79 -1.69 22.84
N TYR A 532 14.81 -2.15 23.65
CA TYR A 532 14.17 -3.45 23.47
C TYR A 532 13.52 -3.58 22.05
N ARG A 533 12.84 -2.55 21.58
CA ARG A 533 12.22 -2.54 20.26
C ARG A 533 13.25 -2.53 19.14
N GLU A 534 14.33 -1.75 19.29
CA GLU A 534 15.44 -1.71 18.34
C GLU A 534 16.05 -3.10 18.16
N ILE A 535 16.51 -3.74 19.25
CA ILE A 535 17.14 -5.06 19.19
C ILE A 535 16.17 -6.15 18.74
N THR A 536 14.89 -6.08 19.13
CA THR A 536 13.86 -7.02 18.68
C THR A 536 13.65 -6.91 17.17
N LYS A 537 13.57 -5.69 16.64
CA LYS A 537 13.46 -5.45 15.20
C LYS A 537 14.66 -6.00 14.44
N LEU A 538 15.88 -5.75 14.91
CA LEU A 538 17.09 -6.26 14.30
C LEU A 538 17.15 -7.79 14.29
N GLN A 539 16.80 -8.43 15.39
CA GLN A 539 16.73 -9.88 15.51
C GLN A 539 15.71 -10.49 14.56
N THR A 540 14.46 -9.98 14.59
CA THR A 540 13.35 -10.57 13.82
C THR A 540 13.39 -10.24 12.34
N THR A 541 13.97 -9.10 11.96
CA THR A 541 14.01 -8.66 10.56
C THR A 541 15.27 -9.14 9.83
N TYR A 542 16.42 -9.24 10.55
CA TYR A 542 17.68 -9.54 9.91
C TYR A 542 18.33 -10.84 10.42
N LEU A 543 18.72 -10.91 11.71
CA LEU A 543 19.54 -12.01 12.18
C LEU A 543 18.88 -13.38 12.05
N THR A 544 17.62 -13.51 12.48
CA THR A 544 16.91 -14.80 12.42
C THR A 544 16.58 -15.22 10.98
N PRO A 545 15.98 -14.36 10.13
CA PRO A 545 15.69 -14.73 8.76
C PRO A 545 16.95 -15.00 7.92
N MET A 546 18.01 -14.22 8.09
CA MET A 546 19.23 -14.38 7.30
C MET A 546 19.90 -15.74 7.53
N GLN A 547 19.93 -16.24 8.78
CA GLN A 547 20.49 -17.57 9.06
C GLN A 547 19.78 -18.69 8.29
N GLY A 548 18.45 -18.57 8.10
CA GLY A 548 17.66 -19.53 7.33
C GLY A 548 17.82 -19.41 5.80
N LEU A 549 18.39 -18.29 5.31
CA LEU A 549 18.54 -18.02 3.88
C LEU A 549 19.98 -18.33 3.37
N ILE A 550 20.89 -18.70 4.25
CA ILE A 550 22.25 -19.06 3.86
C ILE A 550 22.22 -20.41 3.12
N LYS A 551 22.69 -20.44 1.89
CA LYS A 551 22.90 -21.70 1.17
C LYS A 551 24.08 -22.44 1.76
N HIS A 552 23.87 -23.63 2.30
CA HIS A 552 24.91 -24.41 3.00
C HIS A 552 26.10 -24.75 2.11
N GLU A 553 25.88 -24.94 0.81
CA GLU A 553 26.92 -25.32 -0.17
C GLU A 553 27.91 -24.17 -0.42
N THR A 554 27.46 -22.94 -0.38
CA THR A 554 28.26 -21.75 -0.70
C THR A 554 28.59 -20.87 0.51
N GLY A 555 27.83 -20.99 1.59
CA GLY A 555 27.88 -20.07 2.73
C GLY A 555 27.43 -18.65 2.38
N ARG A 556 26.64 -18.49 1.29
CA ARG A 556 26.23 -17.17 0.76
C ARG A 556 24.72 -17.00 0.87
N ILE A 557 24.30 -15.74 0.99
CA ILE A 557 22.90 -15.31 0.88
C ILE A 557 22.68 -14.76 -0.54
N HIS A 558 21.60 -15.19 -1.17
CA HIS A 558 21.19 -14.78 -2.52
C HIS A 558 19.92 -13.96 -2.42
N CYS A 559 20.06 -12.63 -2.25
CA CYS A 559 18.90 -11.74 -2.23
C CYS A 559 18.36 -11.50 -3.63
N GLN A 560 17.10 -11.13 -3.74
CA GLN A 560 16.43 -10.77 -4.99
C GLN A 560 16.45 -9.25 -5.18
N PHE A 561 16.85 -8.77 -6.35
CA PHE A 561 16.81 -7.36 -6.75
C PHE A 561 15.63 -7.09 -7.68
N ASN A 562 14.68 -6.26 -7.26
CA ASN A 562 13.48 -5.99 -8.02
C ASN A 562 13.56 -4.64 -8.75
N GLN A 563 13.52 -4.65 -10.10
CA GLN A 563 13.52 -3.43 -10.91
C GLN A 563 12.15 -2.72 -10.83
N THR A 564 11.06 -3.46 -10.72
CA THR A 564 9.68 -2.94 -10.72
C THR A 564 9.15 -2.60 -9.32
N GLY A 565 10.02 -2.64 -8.30
CA GLY A 565 9.62 -2.52 -6.89
C GLY A 565 9.35 -1.10 -6.40
N THR A 566 9.76 -0.06 -7.16
CA THR A 566 9.60 1.34 -6.75
C THR A 566 9.04 2.20 -7.88
N ALA A 567 8.36 3.30 -7.51
CA ALA A 567 7.84 4.25 -8.49
C ALA A 567 8.88 5.29 -8.96
N THR A 568 10.06 5.33 -8.33
CA THR A 568 11.11 6.31 -8.65
C THR A 568 12.16 5.77 -9.62
N GLY A 569 12.14 4.48 -9.94
CA GLY A 569 13.20 3.85 -10.72
C GLY A 569 14.31 3.20 -9.87
N ARG A 570 14.34 3.44 -8.55
CA ARG A 570 15.28 2.76 -7.65
C ARG A 570 15.01 1.26 -7.62
N LEU A 571 16.07 0.48 -7.45
CA LEU A 571 15.96 -0.95 -7.17
C LEU A 571 15.41 -1.17 -5.76
N SER A 572 14.74 -2.27 -5.55
CA SER A 572 14.43 -2.77 -4.20
C SER A 572 14.96 -4.18 -4.04
N SER A 573 15.24 -4.60 -2.80
CA SER A 573 15.70 -5.95 -2.53
C SER A 573 14.73 -6.70 -1.60
N SER A 574 14.68 -8.02 -1.76
CA SER A 574 13.86 -8.93 -0.96
C SER A 574 14.55 -10.27 -0.77
N ASN A 575 14.13 -11.01 0.22
CA ASN A 575 14.61 -12.36 0.55
C ASN A 575 16.14 -12.50 0.74
N PRO A 576 16.79 -11.70 1.62
CA PRO A 576 16.29 -10.67 2.50
C PRO A 576 16.36 -9.26 1.89
N ASN A 577 15.69 -8.27 2.54
CA ASN A 577 15.87 -6.86 2.15
C ASN A 577 17.17 -6.32 2.77
N LEU A 578 18.24 -6.31 2.00
CA LEU A 578 19.56 -5.81 2.42
C LEU A 578 19.63 -4.27 2.45
N GLN A 579 18.73 -3.56 1.73
CA GLN A 579 18.72 -2.10 1.65
C GLN A 579 18.26 -1.42 2.94
N ASN A 580 17.61 -2.16 3.84
CA ASN A 580 17.12 -1.63 5.11
C ASN A 580 18.03 -1.97 6.31
N ILE A 581 19.22 -2.55 6.08
CA ILE A 581 20.19 -2.80 7.16
C ILE A 581 20.70 -1.44 7.68
N PRO A 582 20.60 -1.16 8.98
CA PRO A 582 20.96 0.14 9.51
C PRO A 582 22.45 0.48 9.25
N ILE A 583 22.69 1.73 8.81
CA ILE A 583 24.05 2.26 8.64
C ILE A 583 24.56 2.82 9.97
N LYS A 584 23.66 3.43 10.75
CA LYS A 584 23.98 4.05 12.04
C LYS A 584 23.76 3.07 13.20
N GLY A 585 24.52 3.25 14.26
CA GLY A 585 24.39 2.46 15.49
C GLY A 585 25.33 1.23 15.51
N GLU A 586 25.73 0.86 16.72
CA GLU A 586 26.69 -0.23 16.97
C GLU A 586 26.22 -1.59 16.42
N LEU A 587 24.95 -1.92 16.56
CA LEU A 587 24.39 -3.17 16.09
C LEU A 587 24.29 -3.22 14.55
N GLY A 588 23.97 -2.10 13.90
CA GLY A 588 23.97 -2.04 12.43
C GLY A 588 25.36 -2.29 11.86
N LYS A 589 26.38 -1.71 12.48
CA LYS A 589 27.79 -1.96 12.13
C LYS A 589 28.15 -3.43 12.32
N LYS A 590 27.87 -4.03 13.48
CA LYS A 590 28.12 -5.46 13.75
C LYS A 590 27.45 -6.39 12.75
N ILE A 591 26.22 -6.08 12.31
CA ILE A 591 25.54 -6.85 11.27
C ILE A 591 26.30 -6.73 9.94
N ARG A 592 26.78 -5.55 9.55
CA ARG A 592 27.56 -5.34 8.33
C ARG A 592 28.94 -6.01 8.37
N GLU A 593 29.55 -6.14 9.56
CA GLU A 593 30.78 -6.92 9.77
C GLU A 593 30.61 -8.40 9.40
N GLY A 594 29.39 -8.92 9.50
CA GLY A 594 29.06 -10.30 9.13
C GLY A 594 28.96 -10.56 7.62
N PHE A 595 28.99 -9.53 6.78
CA PHE A 595 29.06 -9.66 5.33
C PHE A 595 30.53 -9.57 4.90
N ILE A 596 31.10 -10.70 4.56
CA ILE A 596 32.55 -10.88 4.35
C ILE A 596 32.88 -11.23 2.90
N ALA A 597 34.14 -11.02 2.51
CA ALA A 597 34.66 -11.53 1.26
C ALA A 597 35.15 -12.99 1.39
N GLU A 598 35.35 -13.68 0.27
CA GLU A 598 36.13 -14.94 0.23
C GLU A 598 37.57 -14.66 0.68
N PRO A 599 38.33 -15.69 1.17
CA PRO A 599 39.67 -15.51 1.74
C PRO A 599 40.66 -14.80 0.81
N GLU A 600 40.58 -15.07 -0.50
CA GLU A 600 41.46 -14.47 -1.53
C GLU A 600 40.89 -13.16 -2.13
N ASN A 601 39.72 -12.70 -1.65
CA ASN A 601 39.05 -11.51 -2.14
C ASN A 601 39.02 -10.40 -1.07
N LEU A 602 38.64 -9.19 -1.50
CA LEU A 602 38.29 -8.06 -0.68
C LEU A 602 36.98 -7.45 -1.19
N LEU A 603 36.29 -6.75 -0.31
CA LEU A 603 35.12 -5.96 -0.66
C LEU A 603 35.56 -4.52 -1.02
N ILE A 604 34.93 -3.98 -2.08
CA ILE A 604 34.99 -2.56 -2.43
C ILE A 604 33.61 -1.98 -2.23
N SER A 605 33.50 -0.96 -1.39
CA SER A 605 32.31 -0.12 -1.24
C SER A 605 32.54 1.16 -2.03
N ALA A 606 31.65 1.49 -2.98
CA ALA A 606 31.67 2.72 -3.76
C ALA A 606 30.35 3.46 -3.60
N ASP A 607 30.37 4.64 -2.97
CA ASP A 607 29.19 5.42 -2.59
C ASP A 607 29.24 6.83 -3.21
N TYR A 608 28.16 7.25 -3.85
CA TYR A 608 28.05 8.60 -4.38
C TYR A 608 27.90 9.64 -3.26
N SER A 609 28.77 10.63 -3.27
CA SER A 609 28.69 11.73 -2.31
C SER A 609 27.61 12.73 -2.72
N GLN A 610 26.53 12.79 -1.94
CA GLN A 610 25.46 13.79 -2.08
C GLN A 610 24.88 13.87 -3.50
N ILE A 611 24.68 12.74 -4.19
CA ILE A 611 24.23 12.69 -5.58
C ILE A 611 22.94 13.47 -5.82
N GLU A 612 21.96 13.40 -4.91
CA GLU A 612 20.67 14.06 -5.04
C GLU A 612 20.80 15.60 -4.97
N LEU A 613 21.69 16.12 -4.13
CA LEU A 613 22.00 17.57 -4.06
C LEU A 613 22.74 18.05 -5.32
N ARG A 614 23.65 17.24 -5.85
CA ARG A 614 24.34 17.55 -7.10
C ARG A 614 23.39 17.56 -8.30
N ILE A 615 22.47 16.60 -8.37
CA ILE A 615 21.40 16.59 -9.36
C ILE A 615 20.51 17.82 -9.21
N LEU A 616 20.14 18.21 -7.99
CA LEU A 616 19.36 19.42 -7.77
C LEU A 616 20.10 20.66 -8.26
N ALA A 617 21.39 20.80 -7.96
CA ALA A 617 22.22 21.92 -8.47
C ALA A 617 22.18 22.01 -10.00
N TYR A 618 22.30 20.85 -10.67
CA TYR A 618 22.25 20.76 -12.12
C TYR A 618 20.87 21.14 -12.70
N ILE A 619 19.79 20.50 -12.20
CA ILE A 619 18.44 20.68 -12.78
C ILE A 619 17.82 22.03 -12.47
N SER A 620 18.16 22.63 -11.33
CA SER A 620 17.70 23.98 -10.95
C SER A 620 18.54 25.06 -11.62
N ASN A 621 19.73 24.71 -12.09
CA ASN A 621 20.76 25.63 -12.59
C ASN A 621 21.15 26.71 -11.57
N ASP A 622 21.08 26.40 -10.27
CA ASP A 622 21.41 27.34 -9.20
C ASP A 622 22.92 27.57 -9.13
N GLU A 623 23.35 28.80 -9.45
CA GLU A 623 24.76 29.15 -9.56
C GLU A 623 25.52 28.96 -8.25
N LYS A 624 24.95 29.37 -7.12
CA LYS A 624 25.59 29.23 -5.81
C LYS A 624 25.76 27.77 -5.40
N LEU A 625 24.74 26.96 -5.66
CA LEU A 625 24.79 25.54 -5.37
C LEU A 625 25.79 24.80 -6.25
N LYS A 626 25.89 25.15 -7.54
CA LYS A 626 26.90 24.66 -8.47
C LYS A 626 28.31 25.05 -8.03
N GLU A 627 28.55 26.33 -7.76
CA GLU A 627 29.85 26.81 -7.29
C GLU A 627 30.31 26.09 -6.02
N ALA A 628 29.41 25.88 -5.06
CA ALA A 628 29.73 25.15 -3.85
C ALA A 628 30.22 23.71 -4.14
N PHE A 629 29.60 23.02 -5.12
CA PHE A 629 30.04 21.67 -5.52
C PHE A 629 31.32 21.67 -6.36
N ILE A 630 31.51 22.65 -7.23
CA ILE A 630 32.74 22.80 -8.03
C ILE A 630 33.94 23.08 -7.10
N ASN A 631 33.75 23.94 -6.11
CA ASN A 631 34.78 24.30 -5.14
C ASN A 631 34.92 23.27 -4.01
N ASN A 632 34.18 22.14 -4.06
CA ASN A 632 34.14 21.11 -3.04
C ASN A 632 33.83 21.65 -1.61
N GLU A 633 32.94 22.64 -1.52
CA GLU A 633 32.52 23.23 -0.25
C GLU A 633 31.50 22.34 0.48
N ASP A 634 31.51 22.42 1.81
CA ASP A 634 30.54 21.68 2.64
C ASP A 634 29.20 22.44 2.72
N ILE A 635 28.24 22.09 1.86
CA ILE A 635 26.91 22.69 1.81
C ILE A 635 26.18 22.56 3.15
N HIS A 636 26.39 21.45 3.89
CA HIS A 636 25.74 21.27 5.18
C HIS A 636 26.33 22.22 6.22
N LEU A 637 27.63 22.52 6.14
CA LEU A 637 28.24 23.51 6.99
C LEU A 637 27.77 24.91 6.64
N GLN A 638 27.66 25.26 5.34
CA GLN A 638 27.09 26.54 4.90
C GLN A 638 25.66 26.72 5.42
N THR A 639 24.81 25.75 5.25
CA THR A 639 23.45 25.80 5.80
C THR A 639 23.43 25.91 7.31
N ALA A 640 24.35 25.26 8.02
CA ALA A 640 24.44 25.36 9.47
C ALA A 640 24.81 26.79 9.92
N THR A 641 25.74 27.45 9.19
CA THR A 641 26.08 28.86 9.52
C THR A 641 24.88 29.80 9.42
N MET A 642 23.98 29.53 8.45
CA MET A 642 22.76 30.29 8.26
C MET A 642 21.71 29.95 9.34
N VAL A 643 21.36 28.68 9.47
CA VAL A 643 20.32 28.24 10.40
C VAL A 643 20.62 28.62 11.86
N PHE A 644 21.90 28.56 12.26
CA PHE A 644 22.32 28.86 13.63
C PHE A 644 22.95 30.23 13.81
N ASN A 645 23.03 31.01 12.73
CA ASN A 645 23.66 32.35 12.71
C ASN A 645 25.05 32.35 13.39
N LYS A 646 25.90 31.36 13.02
CA LYS A 646 27.24 31.16 13.57
C LYS A 646 28.30 31.17 12.47
N PRO A 647 29.50 31.70 12.72
CA PRO A 647 30.62 31.53 11.79
C PRO A 647 31.01 30.05 11.63
N LYS A 648 31.57 29.70 10.45
CA LYS A 648 31.89 28.29 10.04
C LYS A 648 32.73 27.54 11.09
N ASP A 649 33.68 28.20 11.72
CA ASP A 649 34.58 27.66 12.76
C ASP A 649 33.91 27.35 14.11
N LYS A 650 32.71 27.92 14.35
CA LYS A 650 31.92 27.71 15.60
C LYS A 650 30.73 26.77 15.45
N VAL A 651 30.52 26.24 14.25
CA VAL A 651 29.45 25.27 14.02
C VAL A 651 29.87 23.90 14.58
N THR A 652 29.02 23.34 15.44
CA THR A 652 29.24 22.01 16.00
C THR A 652 28.85 20.89 15.02
N ASN A 653 29.34 19.68 15.24
CA ASN A 653 28.96 18.52 14.44
C ASN A 653 27.45 18.22 14.51
N ASP A 654 26.82 18.45 15.65
CA ASP A 654 25.38 18.25 15.81
C ASP A 654 24.59 19.27 14.98
N GLU A 655 24.98 20.54 14.99
CA GLU A 655 24.37 21.59 14.17
C GLU A 655 24.56 21.32 12.67
N ARG A 656 25.71 20.81 12.27
CA ARG A 656 25.96 20.37 10.89
C ARG A 656 25.06 19.19 10.51
N GLN A 657 24.80 18.24 11.43
CA GLN A 657 23.85 17.12 11.18
C GLN A 657 22.41 17.62 11.07
N ILE A 658 22.03 18.62 11.87
CA ILE A 658 20.72 19.27 11.77
C ILE A 658 20.58 19.98 10.40
N ALA A 659 21.60 20.74 9.99
CA ALA A 659 21.61 21.39 8.68
C ALA A 659 21.55 20.38 7.52
N LYS A 660 22.19 19.22 7.65
CA LYS A 660 22.05 18.10 6.71
C LYS A 660 20.60 17.65 6.62
N MET A 661 19.91 17.53 7.75
CA MET A 661 18.49 17.15 7.78
C MET A 661 17.61 18.23 7.13
N VAL A 662 17.92 19.52 7.36
CA VAL A 662 17.25 20.67 6.74
C VAL A 662 17.42 20.63 5.21
N ASN A 663 18.64 20.48 4.71
CA ASN A 663 18.94 20.42 3.27
C ASN A 663 18.13 19.32 2.57
N TYR A 664 18.21 18.09 3.08
CA TYR A 664 17.42 16.99 2.50
C TYR A 664 15.92 17.20 2.66
N GLY A 665 15.48 17.70 3.83
CA GLY A 665 14.07 17.97 4.09
C GLY A 665 13.48 18.98 3.10
N LEU A 666 14.20 20.06 2.83
CA LEU A 666 13.78 21.11 1.89
C LEU A 666 13.74 20.63 0.44
N ILE A 667 14.72 19.80 0.04
CA ILE A 667 14.74 19.17 -1.28
C ILE A 667 13.48 18.29 -1.45
N TYR A 668 13.14 17.53 -0.42
CA TYR A 668 11.97 16.65 -0.45
C TYR A 668 10.64 17.37 -0.20
N GLY A 669 10.63 18.71 -0.17
CA GLY A 669 9.41 19.49 0.02
C GLY A 669 8.86 19.41 1.44
N LEU A 670 9.73 19.30 2.46
CA LEU A 670 9.33 19.37 3.86
C LEU A 670 8.60 20.68 4.12
N SER A 671 7.43 20.60 4.77
CA SER A 671 6.67 21.78 5.17
C SER A 671 7.26 22.41 6.42
N ASP A 672 6.89 23.69 6.67
CA ASP A 672 7.17 24.41 7.90
C ASP A 672 6.80 23.59 9.16
N TYR A 673 5.61 22.95 9.17
CA TYR A 673 5.19 22.06 10.24
C TYR A 673 6.11 20.82 10.39
N GLY A 674 6.54 20.23 9.27
CA GLY A 674 7.44 19.07 9.29
C GLY A 674 8.83 19.43 9.83
N LEU A 675 9.37 20.57 9.41
CA LEU A 675 10.64 21.09 9.88
C LEU A 675 10.58 21.49 11.36
N ALA A 676 9.53 22.21 11.76
CA ALA A 676 9.27 22.61 13.15
C ALA A 676 9.25 21.39 14.08
N SER A 677 8.49 20.34 13.70
CA SER A 677 8.41 19.09 14.46
C SER A 677 9.75 18.35 14.56
N SER A 678 10.59 18.41 13.50
CA SER A 678 11.88 17.71 13.48
C SER A 678 12.97 18.41 14.31
N LEU A 679 12.90 19.74 14.37
CA LEU A 679 13.88 20.57 15.09
C LEU A 679 13.42 20.95 16.49
N GLY A 680 12.14 20.75 16.85
CA GLY A 680 11.58 21.18 18.12
C GLY A 680 11.42 22.70 18.24
N ILE A 681 11.24 23.41 17.10
CA ILE A 681 11.08 24.88 17.01
C ILE A 681 9.64 25.25 16.64
N SER A 682 9.30 26.54 16.65
CA SER A 682 7.99 27.01 16.22
C SER A 682 7.81 26.90 14.69
N ASN A 683 6.55 26.90 14.23
CA ASN A 683 6.27 26.91 12.78
C ASN A 683 6.75 28.19 12.09
N GLU A 684 6.80 29.30 12.82
CA GLU A 684 7.27 30.59 12.32
C GLU A 684 8.79 30.56 12.11
N GLU A 685 9.56 30.08 13.09
CA GLU A 685 11.01 29.89 12.95
C GLU A 685 11.34 28.91 11.82
N ALA A 686 10.59 27.81 11.71
CA ALA A 686 10.76 26.84 10.61
C ALA A 686 10.50 27.48 9.24
N ARG A 687 9.47 28.34 9.13
CA ARG A 687 9.16 29.09 7.90
C ARG A 687 10.29 30.05 7.56
N ASN A 688 10.79 30.81 8.52
CA ASN A 688 11.90 31.74 8.30
C ASN A 688 13.15 31.02 7.78
N ILE A 689 13.50 29.84 8.33
CA ILE A 689 14.61 29.01 7.85
C ILE A 689 14.38 28.56 6.40
N ILE A 690 13.16 28.17 6.04
CA ILE A 690 12.81 27.76 4.67
C ILE A 690 12.93 28.95 3.72
N ASP A 691 12.38 30.09 4.08
CA ASP A 691 12.37 31.32 3.25
C ASP A 691 13.79 31.86 3.06
N GLU A 692 14.64 31.84 4.09
CA GLU A 692 16.04 32.21 4.02
C GLU A 692 16.85 31.28 3.11
N PHE A 693 16.67 29.93 3.25
CA PHE A 693 17.29 28.95 2.38
C PHE A 693 16.89 29.13 0.91
N LEU A 694 15.59 29.28 0.64
CA LEU A 694 15.08 29.49 -0.72
C LEU A 694 15.45 30.88 -1.27
N GLY A 695 15.65 31.88 -0.42
CA GLY A 695 16.17 33.19 -0.79
C GLY A 695 17.64 33.13 -1.25
N ILE A 696 18.43 32.23 -0.66
CA ILE A 696 19.84 32.03 -1.07
C ILE A 696 19.94 31.21 -2.36
N TYR A 697 19.16 30.13 -2.44
CA TYR A 697 19.07 29.23 -3.59
C TYR A 697 17.78 29.53 -4.38
N PHE A 698 17.63 30.77 -4.87
CA PHE A 698 16.37 31.20 -5.46
C PHE A 698 16.00 30.45 -6.74
N GLN A 699 17.01 30.02 -7.53
CA GLN A 699 16.77 29.22 -8.73
C GLN A 699 16.21 27.82 -8.38
N VAL A 700 16.51 27.29 -7.20
CA VAL A 700 15.85 26.08 -6.68
C VAL A 700 14.37 26.33 -6.42
N ALA A 701 14.01 27.52 -5.87
CA ALA A 701 12.62 27.87 -5.64
C ALA A 701 11.83 28.03 -6.96
N GLU A 702 12.42 28.71 -7.96
CA GLU A 702 11.83 28.85 -9.29
C GLU A 702 11.67 27.49 -9.99
N TRP A 703 12.69 26.64 -9.93
CA TRP A 703 12.63 25.29 -10.48
C TRP A 703 11.51 24.47 -9.84
N ARG A 704 11.34 24.53 -8.52
CA ARG A 704 10.25 23.83 -7.82
C ARG A 704 8.88 24.26 -8.34
N GLN A 705 8.67 25.56 -8.52
CA GLN A 705 7.42 26.09 -9.05
C GLN A 705 7.19 25.60 -10.50
N LYS A 706 8.21 25.66 -11.34
CA LYS A 706 8.17 25.21 -12.73
C LYS A 706 7.81 23.71 -12.83
N ILE A 707 8.39 22.84 -11.97
CA ILE A 707 8.07 21.41 -11.96
C ILE A 707 6.60 21.16 -11.58
N ILE A 708 6.06 21.93 -10.62
CA ILE A 708 4.65 21.82 -10.23
C ILE A 708 3.74 22.19 -11.41
N GLU A 709 4.04 23.27 -12.12
CA GLU A 709 3.27 23.74 -13.27
C GLU A 709 3.36 22.73 -14.44
N GLN A 710 4.55 22.28 -14.79
CA GLN A 710 4.76 21.26 -15.81
C GLN A 710 4.02 19.94 -15.48
N THR A 711 4.02 19.53 -14.20
CA THR A 711 3.30 18.35 -13.76
C THR A 711 1.78 18.53 -13.88
N LYS A 712 1.26 19.76 -13.63
CA LYS A 712 -0.16 20.08 -13.85
C LYS A 712 -0.53 20.03 -15.33
N GLU A 713 0.34 20.52 -16.22
CA GLU A 713 0.10 20.54 -17.65
C GLU A 713 0.14 19.14 -18.28
N THR A 714 1.15 18.34 -17.89
CA THR A 714 1.43 17.05 -18.54
C THR A 714 0.79 15.85 -17.83
N GLY A 715 0.48 15.97 -16.53
CA GLY A 715 0.05 14.88 -15.67
C GLY A 715 1.19 13.97 -15.15
N TYR A 716 2.44 14.22 -15.56
CA TYR A 716 3.60 13.41 -15.15
C TYR A 716 4.87 14.25 -14.95
N GLY A 717 5.82 13.73 -14.16
CA GLY A 717 7.17 14.25 -14.04
C GLY A 717 8.18 13.44 -14.84
N LYS A 718 9.34 14.04 -15.19
CA LYS A 718 10.45 13.40 -15.92
C LYS A 718 11.77 13.50 -15.17
N THR A 719 12.64 12.47 -15.30
CA THR A 719 14.06 12.53 -14.93
C THR A 719 14.88 13.21 -16.04
N ILE A 720 16.17 13.50 -15.78
CA ILE A 720 17.09 14.05 -16.80
C ILE A 720 17.27 13.10 -17.97
N PHE A 721 17.09 11.79 -17.78
CA PHE A 721 17.14 10.78 -18.85
C PHE A 721 15.79 10.51 -19.50
N GLY A 722 14.70 11.16 -19.05
CA GLY A 722 13.38 11.07 -19.64
C GLY A 722 12.44 10.04 -18.99
N ARG A 723 12.84 9.35 -17.90
CA ARG A 723 11.94 8.44 -17.14
C ARG A 723 10.71 9.19 -16.66
N ILE A 724 9.52 8.69 -16.94
CA ILE A 724 8.26 9.31 -16.54
C ILE A 724 7.69 8.68 -15.26
N ARG A 725 6.92 9.50 -14.52
CA ARG A 725 6.05 9.05 -13.44
C ARG A 725 4.75 9.83 -13.47
N PRO A 726 3.58 9.17 -13.61
CA PRO A 726 2.27 9.82 -13.54
C PRO A 726 1.94 10.33 -12.14
N PHE A 727 1.29 11.49 -12.06
CA PHE A 727 0.86 12.14 -10.81
C PHE A 727 -0.64 12.51 -10.82
N PRO A 728 -1.55 11.55 -10.89
CA PRO A 728 -2.99 11.84 -10.98
C PRO A 728 -3.52 12.64 -9.77
N GLY A 729 -2.87 12.56 -8.61
CA GLY A 729 -3.22 13.33 -7.42
C GLY A 729 -2.92 14.83 -7.51
N ILE A 730 -2.23 15.31 -8.56
CA ILE A 730 -1.93 16.74 -8.75
C ILE A 730 -3.21 17.57 -9.00
N PHE A 731 -4.30 16.93 -9.43
CA PHE A 731 -5.62 17.52 -9.63
C PHE A 731 -6.59 17.26 -8.49
N ALA A 732 -6.13 16.65 -7.37
CA ALA A 732 -7.00 16.28 -6.27
C ALA A 732 -7.49 17.53 -5.51
N GLN A 733 -8.80 17.60 -5.25
CA GLN A 733 -9.40 18.63 -4.38
C GLN A 733 -9.01 18.43 -2.90
N ASN A 734 -8.68 17.19 -2.50
CA ASN A 734 -8.20 16.90 -1.15
C ASN A 734 -6.79 17.44 -0.96
N ARG A 735 -6.63 18.42 -0.08
CA ARG A 735 -5.37 19.11 0.21
C ARG A 735 -4.24 18.15 0.59
N THR A 736 -4.50 17.15 1.41
CA THR A 736 -3.48 16.17 1.83
C THR A 736 -2.96 15.33 0.64
N ILE A 737 -3.85 14.92 -0.26
CA ILE A 737 -3.48 14.18 -1.48
C ILE A 737 -2.69 15.09 -2.41
N TYR A 738 -3.17 16.32 -2.63
CA TYR A 738 -2.48 17.31 -3.46
C TYR A 738 -1.07 17.58 -2.94
N GLU A 739 -0.91 17.95 -1.67
CA GLU A 739 0.38 18.26 -1.07
C GLU A 739 1.36 17.07 -1.09
N SER A 740 0.87 15.86 -0.84
CA SER A 740 1.70 14.66 -0.94
C SER A 740 2.14 14.37 -2.39
N THR A 741 1.27 14.67 -3.36
CA THR A 741 1.59 14.52 -4.79
C THR A 741 2.57 15.58 -5.26
N VAL A 742 2.44 16.82 -4.83
CA VAL A 742 3.40 17.89 -5.10
C VAL A 742 4.80 17.52 -4.59
N ARG A 743 4.91 17.03 -3.36
CA ARG A 743 6.19 16.53 -2.84
C ARG A 743 6.77 15.42 -3.70
N ALA A 744 5.95 14.45 -4.09
CA ALA A 744 6.40 13.35 -4.94
C ALA A 744 6.81 13.80 -6.36
N ALA A 745 6.14 14.84 -6.91
CA ALA A 745 6.48 15.41 -8.21
C ALA A 745 7.81 16.17 -8.20
N ILE A 746 8.10 16.91 -7.12
CA ILE A 746 9.40 17.59 -6.92
C ILE A 746 10.52 16.56 -6.74
N ASN A 747 10.29 15.48 -6.00
CA ASN A 747 11.31 14.47 -5.71
C ASN A 747 11.64 13.57 -6.90
N HIS A 748 10.70 13.32 -7.80
CA HIS A 748 10.89 12.35 -8.89
C HIS A 748 12.05 12.71 -9.83
N PRO A 749 12.20 13.95 -10.32
CA PRO A 749 13.35 14.32 -11.17
C PRO A 749 14.69 14.07 -10.50
N ILE A 750 14.78 14.25 -9.19
CA ILE A 750 16.02 14.11 -8.42
C ILE A 750 16.32 12.62 -8.17
N GLN A 751 15.42 11.93 -7.46
CA GLN A 751 15.61 10.53 -7.07
C GLN A 751 15.65 9.57 -8.27
N GLY A 752 14.81 9.84 -9.27
CA GLY A 752 14.78 9.03 -10.49
C GLY A 752 16.06 9.19 -11.31
N SER A 753 16.58 10.42 -11.41
CA SER A 753 17.86 10.67 -12.11
C SER A 753 19.04 10.02 -11.38
N ALA A 754 19.07 10.05 -10.06
CA ALA A 754 20.08 9.33 -9.27
C ALA A 754 20.01 7.81 -9.53
N ALA A 755 18.81 7.25 -9.58
CA ALA A 755 18.65 5.83 -9.89
C ALA A 755 19.12 5.49 -11.32
N ASP A 756 18.85 6.35 -12.30
CA ASP A 756 19.30 6.15 -13.69
C ASP A 756 20.82 6.23 -13.80
N ILE A 757 21.48 7.19 -13.12
CA ILE A 757 22.96 7.32 -13.08
C ILE A 757 23.59 6.05 -12.51
N ILE A 758 23.10 5.57 -11.35
CA ILE A 758 23.63 4.36 -10.71
C ILE A 758 23.47 3.15 -11.63
N LYS A 759 22.32 2.97 -12.27
CA LYS A 759 22.07 1.87 -13.20
C LYS A 759 23.00 1.92 -14.42
N LYS A 760 23.26 3.10 -14.96
CA LYS A 760 24.23 3.27 -16.05
C LYS A 760 25.63 2.90 -15.60
N ALA A 761 26.03 3.36 -14.41
CA ALA A 761 27.32 2.98 -13.83
C ALA A 761 27.44 1.46 -13.62
N MET A 762 26.38 0.81 -13.11
CA MET A 762 26.35 -0.66 -12.95
C MET A 762 26.60 -1.38 -14.28
N ILE A 763 25.96 -0.92 -15.36
CA ILE A 763 26.09 -1.54 -16.69
C ILE A 763 27.51 -1.38 -17.23
N GLU A 764 28.07 -0.18 -17.18
CA GLU A 764 29.41 0.09 -17.69
C GLU A 764 30.49 -0.61 -16.86
N ILE A 765 30.37 -0.64 -15.51
CA ILE A 765 31.33 -1.34 -14.64
C ILE A 765 31.31 -2.84 -14.93
N ASP A 766 30.15 -3.45 -15.03
CA ASP A 766 30.01 -4.87 -15.33
C ASP A 766 30.64 -5.24 -16.66
N GLN A 767 30.39 -4.41 -17.69
CA GLN A 767 30.98 -4.60 -19.03
C GLN A 767 32.51 -4.49 -19.00
N GLU A 768 33.07 -3.46 -18.36
CA GLU A 768 34.51 -3.24 -18.29
C GLU A 768 35.19 -4.28 -17.40
N MET A 769 34.60 -4.73 -16.31
CA MET A 769 35.13 -5.81 -15.50
C MET A 769 35.24 -7.13 -16.29
N LYS A 770 34.22 -7.43 -17.13
CA LYS A 770 34.20 -8.60 -18.01
C LYS A 770 35.24 -8.46 -19.12
N ASN A 771 35.34 -7.31 -19.78
CA ASN A 771 36.33 -7.04 -20.82
C ASN A 771 37.77 -7.24 -20.32
N LYS A 772 38.05 -6.87 -19.07
CA LYS A 772 39.36 -7.00 -18.41
C LYS A 772 39.53 -8.33 -17.66
N ASN A 773 38.57 -9.26 -17.78
CA ASN A 773 38.59 -10.58 -17.15
C ASN A 773 38.83 -10.54 -15.63
N PHE A 774 38.11 -9.66 -14.90
CA PHE A 774 38.09 -9.69 -13.44
C PHE A 774 37.39 -10.94 -12.93
N CYS A 775 37.98 -11.63 -11.93
CA CYS A 775 37.27 -12.62 -11.15
C CYS A 775 36.51 -11.92 -10.01
N GLY A 776 35.19 -12.12 -9.91
CA GLY A 776 34.33 -11.43 -8.97
C GLY A 776 33.39 -10.43 -9.66
N GLY A 777 32.97 -9.39 -8.93
CA GLY A 777 32.12 -8.34 -9.46
C GLY A 777 31.12 -7.81 -8.43
N MET A 778 30.08 -7.16 -8.91
CA MET A 778 29.04 -6.54 -8.08
C MET A 778 28.24 -7.60 -7.32
N ILE A 779 27.98 -7.37 -6.02
CA ILE A 779 27.22 -8.28 -5.15
C ILE A 779 26.01 -7.62 -4.49
N ILE A 780 26.07 -6.32 -4.16
CA ILE A 780 24.96 -5.58 -3.52
C ILE A 780 24.85 -4.18 -4.13
N GLN A 781 23.61 -3.70 -4.26
CA GLN A 781 23.29 -2.29 -4.49
C GLN A 781 22.37 -1.82 -3.37
N VAL A 782 22.76 -0.77 -2.64
CA VAL A 782 22.02 -0.19 -1.51
C VAL A 782 22.03 1.33 -1.61
N HIS A 783 20.85 1.94 -1.80
CA HIS A 783 20.74 3.39 -1.99
C HIS A 783 21.65 3.92 -3.10
N ASP A 784 22.67 4.66 -2.73
CA ASP A 784 23.66 5.27 -3.63
C ASP A 784 25.01 4.53 -3.60
N GLU A 785 25.08 3.37 -2.92
CA GLU A 785 26.26 2.52 -2.71
C GLU A 785 26.21 1.26 -3.58
N LEU A 786 27.33 0.92 -4.21
CA LEU A 786 27.60 -0.34 -4.88
C LEU A 786 28.68 -1.11 -4.12
N LEU A 787 28.43 -2.39 -3.84
CA LEU A 787 29.37 -3.28 -3.17
C LEU A 787 29.87 -4.34 -4.15
N PHE A 788 31.20 -4.50 -4.23
CA PHE A 788 31.86 -5.45 -5.10
C PHE A 788 32.70 -6.43 -4.27
N GLU A 789 32.89 -7.62 -4.78
CA GLU A 789 33.85 -8.58 -4.29
C GLU A 789 34.85 -8.86 -5.39
N VAL A 790 36.17 -8.62 -5.13
CA VAL A 790 37.24 -8.65 -6.13
C VAL A 790 38.49 -9.27 -5.54
N GLU A 791 39.30 -9.96 -6.38
CA GLU A 791 40.60 -10.55 -6.01
C GLU A 791 41.57 -9.51 -5.41
N LYS A 792 42.28 -9.91 -4.35
CA LYS A 792 43.22 -9.03 -3.63
C LYS A 792 44.33 -8.47 -4.54
N ASN A 793 44.82 -9.26 -5.46
CA ASN A 793 45.92 -8.89 -6.39
C ASN A 793 45.51 -7.81 -7.41
N ARG A 794 44.19 -7.66 -7.72
CA ARG A 794 43.68 -6.69 -8.69
C ARG A 794 42.81 -5.58 -8.04
N ILE A 795 42.81 -5.50 -6.72
CA ILE A 795 41.93 -4.62 -5.97
C ILE A 795 42.12 -3.12 -6.33
N LYS A 796 43.38 -2.67 -6.54
CA LYS A 796 43.67 -1.29 -6.93
C LYS A 796 43.20 -0.96 -8.33
N GLU A 797 43.35 -1.90 -9.27
CA GLU A 797 42.87 -1.74 -10.64
C GLU A 797 41.35 -1.62 -10.68
N ALA A 798 40.65 -2.49 -9.94
CA ALA A 798 39.20 -2.44 -9.81
C ALA A 798 38.73 -1.13 -9.14
N GLN A 799 39.42 -0.67 -8.10
CA GLN A 799 39.13 0.60 -7.43
C GLN A 799 39.20 1.79 -8.40
N MET A 800 40.28 1.85 -9.21
CA MET A 800 40.45 2.91 -10.20
C MET A 800 39.35 2.87 -11.27
N LEU A 801 39.06 1.68 -11.81
CA LEU A 801 38.00 1.48 -12.81
C LEU A 801 36.65 1.91 -12.30
N ILE A 802 36.28 1.45 -11.11
CA ILE A 802 34.97 1.79 -10.50
C ILE A 802 34.86 3.30 -10.26
N LYS A 803 35.95 3.91 -9.75
CA LYS A 803 35.95 5.37 -9.51
C LYS A 803 35.79 6.15 -10.81
N GLU A 804 36.55 5.79 -11.84
CA GLU A 804 36.49 6.45 -13.15
C GLU A 804 35.10 6.41 -13.74
N ILE A 805 34.44 5.23 -13.75
CA ILE A 805 33.12 5.06 -14.35
C ILE A 805 32.04 5.78 -13.52
N MET A 806 32.05 5.64 -12.20
CA MET A 806 31.05 6.31 -11.35
C MET A 806 31.24 7.83 -11.32
N SER A 807 32.44 8.35 -11.55
CA SER A 807 32.70 9.80 -11.61
C SER A 807 32.48 10.40 -13.00
N LYS A 808 31.95 9.64 -13.96
CA LYS A 808 31.64 10.17 -15.29
C LYS A 808 30.70 11.36 -15.21
N ASN A 809 30.94 12.32 -16.08
CA ASN A 809 30.21 13.58 -16.10
C ASN A 809 28.83 13.45 -16.76
N TYR A 810 27.82 13.09 -15.97
CA TYR A 810 26.41 13.07 -16.40
C TYR A 810 25.68 14.40 -16.12
N LEU A 811 26.32 15.34 -15.41
CA LEU A 811 25.71 16.57 -14.92
C LEU A 811 26.49 17.83 -15.40
N ASP A 812 27.06 17.74 -16.58
CA ASP A 812 27.83 18.79 -17.24
C ASP A 812 28.88 19.46 -16.32
N ASP A 813 28.58 20.62 -15.74
CA ASP A 813 29.46 21.39 -14.88
C ASP A 813 29.44 20.98 -13.40
N VAL A 814 28.53 20.08 -12.97
CA VAL A 814 28.46 19.62 -11.58
C VAL A 814 29.19 18.27 -11.43
N PRO A 815 30.35 18.21 -10.79
CA PRO A 815 31.12 16.97 -10.69
C PRO A 815 30.41 15.93 -9.81
N LEU A 816 30.39 14.66 -10.25
CA LEU A 816 30.01 13.52 -9.41
C LEU A 816 31.24 13.05 -8.62
N VAL A 817 31.10 13.01 -7.30
CA VAL A 817 32.16 12.55 -6.39
C VAL A 817 31.76 11.20 -5.81
N VAL A 818 32.71 10.27 -5.82
CA VAL A 818 32.56 8.89 -5.34
C VAL A 818 33.54 8.60 -4.23
N ASN A 819 33.05 8.19 -3.10
CA ASN A 819 33.85 7.70 -1.98
C ASN A 819 34.04 6.19 -2.13
N ILE A 820 35.27 5.73 -2.09
CA ILE A 820 35.57 4.31 -2.27
C ILE A 820 36.43 3.81 -1.13
N GLY A 821 35.96 2.76 -0.47
CA GLY A 821 36.68 2.06 0.58
C GLY A 821 36.86 0.58 0.29
N ILE A 822 37.84 0.00 0.93
CA ILE A 822 38.23 -1.40 0.78
C ILE A 822 38.30 -2.07 2.15
N GLY A 823 37.80 -3.31 2.25
CA GLY A 823 37.84 -4.06 3.51
C GLY A 823 37.58 -5.55 3.34
N GLU A 824 37.85 -6.30 4.38
CA GLU A 824 37.53 -7.73 4.44
C GLU A 824 36.02 -8.00 4.68
N ASN A 825 35.31 -7.00 5.15
CA ASN A 825 33.86 -7.04 5.35
C ASN A 825 33.23 -5.71 4.96
N TRP A 826 31.91 -5.70 4.84
CA TRP A 826 31.16 -4.53 4.39
C TRP A 826 31.30 -3.32 5.33
N ALA A 827 31.35 -3.53 6.67
CA ALA A 827 31.51 -2.43 7.61
C ALA A 827 32.84 -1.70 7.39
N VAL A 828 33.96 -2.43 7.30
CA VAL A 828 35.29 -1.87 7.07
C VAL A 828 35.35 -1.19 5.70
N ALA A 829 34.86 -1.82 4.64
CA ALA A 829 34.81 -1.22 3.30
C ALA A 829 34.04 0.09 3.27
N HIS A 830 32.89 0.17 3.94
CA HIS A 830 32.11 1.39 4.02
C HIS A 830 32.77 2.50 4.88
N GLU A 831 33.43 2.14 5.97
CA GLU A 831 34.11 3.13 6.83
C GLU A 831 35.37 3.72 6.18
N THR A 832 36.14 2.92 5.45
CA THR A 832 37.33 3.39 4.70
C THR A 832 36.95 4.24 3.48
N ALA A 833 35.69 4.21 3.03
CA ALA A 833 35.18 5.07 1.98
C ALA A 833 34.89 6.52 2.46
N LYS A 834 34.71 6.74 3.77
CA LYS A 834 34.46 8.07 4.35
C LYS A 834 35.73 8.84 4.61
#